data_af560f53e48f0a9abdd32783f79f3728
#
_entry.id   af560f53e48f0a9abdd32783f79f3728
#
_cell.length_a   1.000
_cell.length_b   1.000
_cell.length_c   1.000
_cell.angle_alpha   90.00
_cell.angle_beta   90.00
_cell.angle_gamma   90.00
#
_symmetry.space_group_name_H-M   'P 1'
#
loop_
_entity.id
_entity.type
_entity.pdbx_description
1 polymer ?
#
loop_
_entity_poly.entity_id
_entity_poly.type
_entity_poly.pdbx_seq_one_letter_code
_entity_poly.pdbx_strand_id
1 'polypeptide(L)'
;MEKSLVLAAVISGLLFWHVHAPASGGGLDPARGLTQYALTSWSKREGLPQNSVCAIAQTPDGYLWFGTMEGLTRFDGVTFRVHNVRNTPQLRINYVSALRVSRDSTLWIGTYGAGLLRMRGGSFQHVPAPRELDRAMVWQIIEDRAGRIWAATNTGLVLIERDSVRRIFAQADALPLTSVNSVCEDSSGTILALTRKGIWKLRGDCFFPYLLAGDPKADQKNKSPVAAVPLREAGGPIIPGIPAHVIAGREGSLWIGTLNAGLYRFRDGLLESYSCKEGLGQGAVSTLFEDNYGTLWIGTSFGGLSRLVNGKLSGLTSAIGLSGDEVLSLFNDREGNFWIGVSTGGVNRLVNSKFITYRTGQTPFENMVWGIHADRQGRVFAGTGAGALMEFQDGKFLPSSVKKGKANGLVFTMFEDRKGRRWVGTTDGIYCVDRGVTRTFPTGRVYTVAEDRFGRIWSAGLKGLLLFNGRDFQPVSSDSAFLWVGVRQLAFDRSGNVWLATNDHGVGRMSLPPPGGLPSPISPKAITWFHQERGLSSNWITHILVDSSDRVWVTTYGGGLNLIRGDSVCTFNSTAGLPEDGLMSIIEDGLGMFWLTSNNGITRVSKADLLAYADGGAAVVSVQSFGVSDGMYSDECNGGYQASAACTPDGKLWFPTTAGVVMVDPYSLPVNTISPTVVLDRVRVDNIEGETRGGTAFAPGNGELEFQFSGLSFAAPERVRYRYMLEGFNQSWIDAGPRREAYYTNIDPGTYRFRVIACNADGVWSEAGVNYMFTLRPHFRQTIWFSVLVGLSLMLVAAGMMMLYKRDRDRELQASQLESKLTQAQLQILEMQLQPHFLFNTLNGIMVLIREDPDTASLMIARLSEFLRLTLESAGAQEVTLRRELEFLDRYVQIERLRFGDRLTIEQEVPLELLDAMVPNLILQPLVENAIRHGVSKRRGPALISIGVTRDNGTLSIRVRDNGSGLPGRGNADLKEGIGLSNTRARLRHLYGQKQRFELNSPPDGGVSVLLSLPFHK
;
A
#
# COMPACT_ATOMS: atom_id res chain seq x y z
N MET A 1 -28.71 56.62 -0.44
CA MET A 1 -28.14 56.12 0.83
C MET A 1 -28.36 54.60 1.06
N GLU A 2 -29.32 53.97 0.43
CA GLU A 2 -29.56 52.51 0.60
C GLU A 2 -28.64 51.57 -0.20
N LYS A 3 -28.02 52.03 -1.26
CA LYS A 3 -27.11 51.20 -2.03
C LYS A 3 -25.66 51.10 -1.45
N SER A 4 -25.28 51.97 -0.53
CA SER A 4 -23.97 51.94 0.16
C SER A 4 -23.94 51.01 1.40
N LEU A 5 -25.09 50.73 1.99
CA LEU A 5 -25.24 49.83 3.14
C LEU A 5 -25.25 48.35 2.76
N VAL A 6 -25.72 48.01 1.57
CA VAL A 6 -25.71 46.62 1.06
C VAL A 6 -24.28 46.19 0.61
N LEU A 7 -23.51 47.15 0.09
CA LEU A 7 -22.11 46.88 -0.31
C LEU A 7 -21.17 46.71 0.90
N ALA A 8 -21.44 47.44 2.00
CA ALA A 8 -20.68 47.29 3.26
C ALA A 8 -21.03 45.99 3.98
N ALA A 9 -22.26 45.48 3.89
CA ALA A 9 -22.65 44.19 4.47
C ALA A 9 -22.09 42.97 3.69
N VAL A 10 -21.93 43.10 2.36
CA VAL A 10 -21.35 42.08 1.50
C VAL A 10 -19.82 42.01 1.69
N ILE A 11 -19.18 43.18 1.89
CA ILE A 11 -17.71 43.23 2.15
C ILE A 11 -17.38 42.78 3.58
N SER A 12 -18.23 43.02 4.56
CA SER A 12 -18.05 42.49 5.93
C SER A 12 -18.35 41.00 6.04
N GLY A 13 -19.22 40.44 5.18
CA GLY A 13 -19.47 39.01 5.09
C GLY A 13 -18.37 38.20 4.40
N LEU A 14 -17.54 38.84 3.55
CA LEU A 14 -16.42 38.20 2.88
C LEU A 14 -15.10 38.21 3.66
N LEU A 15 -15.04 38.94 4.80
CA LEU A 15 -13.84 39.04 5.63
C LEU A 15 -13.83 38.07 6.84
N PHE A 16 -14.84 37.23 7.01
CA PHE A 16 -14.91 36.27 8.12
C PHE A 16 -14.84 34.80 7.70
N TRP A 17 -14.46 34.49 6.45
CA TRP A 17 -14.33 33.10 5.97
C TRP A 17 -12.92 32.82 5.43
N HIS A 18 -11.88 33.30 6.11
CA HIS A 18 -10.58 32.68 6.03
C HIS A 18 -10.29 32.04 7.39
N VAL A 19 -10.95 30.92 7.65
CA VAL A 19 -10.37 29.89 8.52
C VAL A 19 -9.10 29.46 7.79
N HIS A 20 -7.96 29.93 8.30
CA HIS A 20 -6.65 29.47 7.85
C HIS A 20 -6.62 27.95 8.08
N ALA A 21 -6.89 27.17 7.04
CA ALA A 21 -6.27 25.87 6.93
C ALA A 21 -4.76 26.14 7.02
N PRO A 22 -4.01 25.54 7.95
CA PRO A 22 -2.58 25.75 8.02
C PRO A 22 -2.00 25.37 6.65
N ALA A 23 -1.26 26.31 6.03
CA ALA A 23 -0.63 26.08 4.75
C ALA A 23 0.19 24.79 4.86
N SER A 24 -0.18 23.77 4.10
CA SER A 24 0.47 22.47 4.08
C SER A 24 1.87 22.64 3.45
N GLY A 25 2.87 22.64 4.28
CA GLY A 25 4.29 22.82 3.93
C GLY A 25 5.17 23.03 5.16
N GLY A 26 4.58 23.01 6.36
CA GLY A 26 5.24 23.41 7.59
C GLY A 26 5.80 22.30 8.49
N GLY A 27 5.39 21.06 8.38
CA GLY A 27 5.76 19.99 9.29
C GLY A 27 4.59 19.47 10.14
N LEU A 28 4.91 18.75 11.20
CA LEU A 28 3.90 18.17 12.11
C LEU A 28 3.22 19.26 12.94
N ASP A 29 1.89 19.19 13.08
CA ASP A 29 1.10 20.12 13.89
C ASP A 29 1.49 20.01 15.39
N PRO A 30 2.12 21.03 15.98
CA PRO A 30 2.61 20.95 17.36
C PRO A 30 1.50 20.84 18.42
N ALA A 31 0.26 21.19 18.09
CA ALA A 31 -0.88 21.08 19.00
C ALA A 31 -1.31 19.62 19.25
N ARG A 32 -0.92 18.68 18.37
CA ARG A 32 -1.24 17.25 18.51
C ARG A 32 -0.30 16.56 19.49
N GLY A 33 -0.81 15.58 20.23
CA GLY A 33 0.00 14.65 21.00
C GLY A 33 0.84 13.74 20.09
N LEU A 34 1.99 13.23 20.57
CA LEU A 34 2.87 12.36 19.78
C LEU A 34 2.19 11.08 19.27
N THR A 35 1.26 10.53 20.04
CA THR A 35 0.46 9.34 19.67
C THR A 35 -0.70 9.63 18.72
N GLN A 36 -0.91 10.89 18.36
CA GLN A 36 -1.96 11.33 17.45
C GLN A 36 -1.45 11.55 16.01
N TYR A 37 -0.17 11.36 15.76
CA TYR A 37 0.39 11.30 14.41
C TYR A 37 0.25 9.87 13.86
N ALA A 38 0.05 9.74 12.55
CA ALA A 38 0.17 8.44 11.90
C ALA A 38 1.64 8.05 11.84
N LEU A 39 1.97 6.86 12.34
CA LEU A 39 3.32 6.31 12.38
C LEU A 39 3.42 5.11 11.43
N THR A 40 4.37 5.16 10.52
CA THR A 40 4.73 4.04 9.64
C THR A 40 6.22 3.76 9.78
N SER A 41 6.62 2.49 9.69
CA SER A 41 8.03 2.10 9.78
C SER A 41 8.44 1.17 8.64
N TRP A 42 9.70 1.26 8.23
CA TRP A 42 10.32 0.39 7.24
C TRP A 42 11.62 -0.15 7.81
N SER A 43 11.85 -1.43 7.60
CA SER A 43 13.00 -2.18 8.08
C SER A 43 13.65 -2.97 6.94
N LYS A 44 14.55 -3.85 7.28
CA LYS A 44 15.14 -4.80 6.32
C LYS A 44 14.09 -5.70 5.64
N ARG A 45 12.94 -5.94 6.29
CA ARG A 45 11.84 -6.74 5.71
C ARG A 45 11.21 -6.05 4.51
N GLU A 46 11.14 -4.72 4.53
CA GLU A 46 10.58 -3.89 3.47
C GLU A 46 11.64 -3.47 2.43
N GLY A 47 12.90 -3.92 2.55
CA GLY A 47 13.95 -3.73 1.55
C GLY A 47 15.08 -2.76 1.93
N LEU A 48 15.13 -2.23 3.16
CA LEU A 48 16.32 -1.54 3.65
C LEU A 48 17.50 -2.53 3.69
N PRO A 49 18.72 -2.12 3.33
CA PRO A 49 19.89 -2.99 3.38
C PRO A 49 20.25 -3.39 4.83
N GLN A 50 19.97 -2.48 5.78
CA GLN A 50 20.25 -2.65 7.18
C GLN A 50 19.41 -1.68 8.03
N ASN A 51 19.10 -2.05 9.27
CA ASN A 51 18.16 -1.31 10.12
C ASN A 51 18.74 -0.05 10.79
N SER A 52 20.06 0.17 10.78
CA SER A 52 20.65 1.39 11.35
C SER A 52 20.66 2.51 10.31
N VAL A 53 19.75 3.47 10.45
CA VAL A 53 19.63 4.62 9.54
C VAL A 53 20.31 5.84 10.17
N CYS A 54 21.56 6.11 9.75
CA CYS A 54 22.44 7.11 10.36
C CYS A 54 22.20 8.53 9.83
N ALA A 55 21.70 8.66 8.59
CA ALA A 55 21.47 9.95 7.95
C ALA A 55 20.30 9.88 6.96
N ILE A 56 19.57 10.99 6.82
CA ILE A 56 18.43 11.13 5.92
C ILE A 56 18.55 12.44 5.17
N ALA A 57 18.28 12.43 3.85
CA ALA A 57 18.23 13.62 3.02
C ALA A 57 17.21 13.47 1.89
N GLN A 58 16.74 14.60 1.32
CA GLN A 58 15.86 14.59 0.15
C GLN A 58 16.49 15.40 -0.97
N THR A 59 16.66 14.79 -2.16
CA THR A 59 17.17 15.47 -3.35
C THR A 59 16.08 16.28 -4.07
N PRO A 60 16.46 17.28 -4.91
CA PRO A 60 15.49 18.12 -5.62
C PRO A 60 14.53 17.39 -6.56
N ASP A 61 14.95 16.25 -7.10
CA ASP A 61 14.12 15.35 -7.88
C ASP A 61 13.05 14.63 -7.04
N GLY A 62 13.06 14.80 -5.71
CA GLY A 62 12.06 14.35 -4.77
C GLY A 62 12.41 13.05 -4.03
N TYR A 63 13.40 12.27 -4.46
CA TYR A 63 13.79 11.04 -3.77
C TYR A 63 14.31 11.29 -2.35
N LEU A 64 13.96 10.39 -1.45
CA LEU A 64 14.60 10.28 -0.14
C LEU A 64 15.84 9.39 -0.23
N TRP A 65 16.85 9.76 0.54
CA TRP A 65 18.11 9.03 0.66
C TRP A 65 18.38 8.69 2.11
N PHE A 66 18.69 7.43 2.36
CA PHE A 66 19.04 6.91 3.69
C PHE A 66 20.48 6.43 3.69
N GLY A 67 21.30 6.99 4.58
CA GLY A 67 22.63 6.48 4.90
C GLY A 67 22.53 5.39 5.95
N THR A 68 23.01 4.19 5.63
CA THR A 68 23.03 3.04 6.53
C THR A 68 24.44 2.48 6.70
N MET A 69 24.63 1.53 7.62
CA MET A 69 25.91 0.84 7.76
C MET A 69 26.23 -0.11 6.59
N GLU A 70 25.22 -0.51 5.79
CA GLU A 70 25.36 -1.44 4.65
C GLU A 70 25.13 -0.78 3.29
N GLY A 71 25.11 0.54 3.22
CA GLY A 71 25.02 1.29 1.97
C GLY A 71 24.21 2.57 2.05
N LEU A 72 24.22 3.27 0.92
CA LEU A 72 23.35 4.40 0.63
C LEU A 72 22.09 3.89 -0.08
N THR A 73 20.94 4.29 0.38
CA THR A 73 19.68 3.78 -0.17
C THR A 73 18.81 4.93 -0.68
N ARG A 74 18.36 4.85 -1.93
CA ARG A 74 17.36 5.74 -2.52
C ARG A 74 15.96 5.16 -2.34
N PHE A 75 14.99 5.97 -1.95
CA PHE A 75 13.62 5.56 -1.69
C PHE A 75 12.62 6.45 -2.44
N ASP A 76 11.64 5.83 -3.08
CA ASP A 76 10.60 6.47 -3.87
C ASP A 76 9.22 6.50 -3.17
N GLY A 77 9.17 6.08 -1.90
CA GLY A 77 7.95 5.90 -1.13
C GLY A 77 7.48 4.43 -1.04
N VAL A 78 7.87 3.59 -1.98
CA VAL A 78 7.47 2.16 -2.08
C VAL A 78 8.66 1.23 -2.13
N THR A 79 9.69 1.56 -2.93
CA THR A 79 10.83 0.67 -3.19
C THR A 79 12.15 1.31 -2.77
N PHE A 80 13.05 0.47 -2.27
CA PHE A 80 14.42 0.83 -1.89
C PHE A 80 15.40 0.42 -2.99
N ARG A 81 16.19 1.37 -3.50
CA ARG A 81 17.31 1.08 -4.39
C ARG A 81 18.63 1.28 -3.65
N VAL A 82 19.36 0.19 -3.43
CA VAL A 82 20.58 0.17 -2.62
C VAL A 82 21.81 0.44 -3.48
N HIS A 83 22.66 1.37 -3.02
CA HIS A 83 23.98 1.65 -3.54
C HIS A 83 25.02 1.20 -2.51
N ASN A 84 25.92 0.30 -2.88
CA ASN A 84 26.97 -0.24 -2.02
C ASN A 84 28.24 -0.45 -2.83
N VAL A 85 29.32 -0.88 -2.18
CA VAL A 85 30.63 -1.10 -2.82
C VAL A 85 30.59 -2.07 -4.01
N ARG A 86 29.60 -2.98 -4.09
CA ARG A 86 29.50 -3.98 -5.16
C ARG A 86 28.92 -3.36 -6.45
N ASN A 87 27.94 -2.47 -6.32
CA ASN A 87 27.25 -1.86 -7.46
C ASN A 87 27.61 -0.39 -7.68
N THR A 88 28.29 0.24 -6.73
CA THR A 88 28.74 1.62 -6.75
C THR A 88 30.17 1.68 -6.15
N PRO A 89 31.21 1.27 -6.92
CA PRO A 89 32.58 1.14 -6.42
C PRO A 89 33.18 2.44 -5.84
N GLN A 90 32.61 3.59 -6.25
CA GLN A 90 32.99 4.90 -5.71
C GLN A 90 32.73 5.03 -4.20
N LEU A 91 31.83 4.23 -3.63
CA LEU A 91 31.57 4.26 -2.18
C LEU A 91 32.72 3.79 -1.32
N ARG A 92 33.64 2.98 -1.82
CA ARG A 92 34.79 2.39 -1.12
C ARG A 92 34.47 1.68 0.21
N ILE A 93 33.46 2.13 0.96
CA ILE A 93 32.92 1.53 2.19
C ILE A 93 31.40 1.67 2.20
N ASN A 94 30.71 0.71 2.78
CA ASN A 94 29.25 0.73 2.84
C ASN A 94 28.69 1.71 3.90
N TYR A 95 29.43 1.95 4.97
CA TYR A 95 28.92 2.75 6.07
C TYR A 95 28.82 4.24 5.70
N VAL A 96 27.60 4.72 5.45
CA VAL A 96 27.25 6.12 5.19
C VAL A 96 26.73 6.74 6.48
N SER A 97 27.45 7.72 7.01
CA SER A 97 27.22 8.33 8.32
C SER A 97 26.59 9.73 8.25
N ALA A 98 26.75 10.46 7.16
CA ALA A 98 26.22 11.80 6.99
C ALA A 98 25.71 12.05 5.57
N LEU A 99 24.60 12.77 5.43
CA LEU A 99 24.03 13.19 4.14
C LEU A 99 23.64 14.67 4.20
N ARG A 100 23.92 15.41 3.12
CA ARG A 100 23.46 16.78 2.94
C ARG A 100 23.20 17.07 1.47
N VAL A 101 22.06 17.64 1.15
CA VAL A 101 21.78 18.20 -0.17
C VAL A 101 22.05 19.70 -0.12
N SER A 102 22.94 20.18 -0.97
CA SER A 102 23.27 21.59 -1.11
C SER A 102 22.31 22.31 -2.07
N ARG A 103 22.31 23.64 -2.03
CA ARG A 103 21.41 24.49 -2.86
C ARG A 103 21.63 24.30 -4.36
N ASP A 104 22.82 23.87 -4.77
CA ASP A 104 23.15 23.53 -6.15
C ASP A 104 22.70 22.10 -6.55
N SER A 105 21.87 21.46 -5.72
CA SER A 105 21.33 20.11 -5.92
C SER A 105 22.32 18.97 -5.82
N THR A 106 23.52 19.21 -5.28
CA THR A 106 24.51 18.15 -5.04
C THR A 106 24.18 17.41 -3.74
N LEU A 107 24.15 16.08 -3.78
CA LEU A 107 24.07 15.22 -2.59
C LEU A 107 25.50 14.96 -2.11
N TRP A 108 25.83 15.52 -0.94
CA TRP A 108 27.08 15.27 -0.21
C TRP A 108 26.92 14.07 0.70
N ILE A 109 27.90 13.17 0.66
CA ILE A 109 27.84 11.86 1.31
C ILE A 109 29.10 11.72 2.17
N GLY A 110 28.90 11.68 3.47
CA GLY A 110 29.95 11.38 4.45
C GLY A 110 29.97 9.91 4.80
N THR A 111 31.16 9.32 4.84
CA THR A 111 31.34 7.91 5.17
C THR A 111 32.10 7.73 6.48
N TYR A 112 31.97 6.55 7.08
CA TYR A 112 32.69 6.17 8.29
C TYR A 112 34.01 5.49 7.95
N GLY A 113 34.97 6.24 7.39
CA GLY A 113 36.31 5.74 7.11
C GLY A 113 36.77 5.76 5.64
N ALA A 114 35.99 6.41 4.73
CA ALA A 114 36.38 6.65 3.35
C ALA A 114 36.16 8.10 2.90
N GLY A 115 36.07 9.03 3.88
CA GLY A 115 35.96 10.45 3.61
C GLY A 115 34.63 10.88 2.99
N LEU A 116 34.71 11.81 2.02
CA LEU A 116 33.59 12.51 1.41
C LEU A 116 33.41 12.13 -0.05
N LEU A 117 32.15 11.89 -0.42
CA LEU A 117 31.71 11.76 -1.81
C LEU A 117 30.65 12.83 -2.11
N ARG A 118 30.41 13.05 -3.38
CA ARG A 118 29.29 13.83 -3.89
C ARG A 118 28.57 13.08 -5.02
N MET A 119 27.27 13.29 -5.13
CA MET A 119 26.47 12.81 -6.25
C MET A 119 25.83 14.00 -6.95
N ARG A 120 26.04 14.13 -8.25
CA ARG A 120 25.42 15.14 -9.11
C ARG A 120 24.87 14.48 -10.37
N GLY A 121 23.60 14.63 -10.64
CA GLY A 121 22.95 14.03 -11.82
C GLY A 121 23.04 12.51 -11.88
N GLY A 122 23.08 11.82 -10.73
CA GLY A 122 23.18 10.35 -10.64
C GLY A 122 24.62 9.81 -10.68
N SER A 123 25.64 10.67 -10.91
CA SER A 123 27.05 10.27 -10.93
C SER A 123 27.71 10.49 -9.58
N PHE A 124 28.37 9.45 -9.04
CA PHE A 124 29.10 9.49 -7.78
C PHE A 124 30.58 9.82 -8.03
N GLN A 125 31.12 10.76 -7.26
CA GLN A 125 32.50 11.21 -7.37
C GLN A 125 33.10 11.43 -5.99
N HIS A 126 34.36 11.06 -5.79
CA HIS A 126 35.11 11.44 -4.60
C HIS A 126 35.45 12.94 -4.64
N VAL A 127 35.40 13.57 -3.47
CA VAL A 127 35.89 14.94 -3.31
C VAL A 127 37.42 14.90 -3.31
N PRO A 128 38.10 15.63 -4.20
CA PRO A 128 39.57 15.71 -4.17
C PRO A 128 40.05 16.23 -2.81
N ALA A 129 40.81 15.44 -2.08
CA ALA A 129 41.19 15.70 -0.70
C ALA A 129 42.61 15.20 -0.39
N PRO A 130 43.29 15.76 0.66
CA PRO A 130 44.50 15.18 1.21
C PRO A 130 44.28 13.76 1.73
N ARG A 131 45.35 12.95 1.79
CA ARG A 131 45.32 11.51 2.21
C ARG A 131 44.65 11.29 3.59
N GLU A 132 44.80 12.25 4.49
CA GLU A 132 44.21 12.18 5.82
C GLU A 132 42.68 12.17 5.78
N LEU A 133 42.08 12.87 4.81
CA LEU A 133 40.64 12.93 4.65
C LEU A 133 40.08 11.71 3.90
N ASP A 134 40.86 11.04 3.07
CA ASP A 134 40.44 9.84 2.36
C ASP A 134 40.05 8.66 3.28
N ARG A 135 40.48 8.71 4.55
CA ARG A 135 40.17 7.73 5.60
C ARG A 135 39.42 8.33 6.76
N ALA A 136 38.93 9.57 6.61
CA ALA A 136 38.21 10.25 7.70
C ALA A 136 36.82 9.64 7.94
N MET A 137 36.43 9.69 9.20
CA MET A 137 35.05 9.49 9.63
C MET A 137 34.33 10.84 9.58
N VAL A 138 33.24 10.94 8.82
CA VAL A 138 32.46 12.16 8.67
C VAL A 138 31.22 12.05 9.52
N TRP A 139 31.08 12.92 10.52
CA TRP A 139 29.96 12.90 11.46
C TRP A 139 28.77 13.74 11.01
N GLN A 140 29.04 14.90 10.41
CA GLN A 140 28.02 15.83 9.97
C GLN A 140 28.50 16.67 8.79
N ILE A 141 27.57 17.06 7.92
CA ILE A 141 27.81 17.95 6.79
C ILE A 141 26.76 19.06 6.81
N ILE A 142 27.19 20.31 6.74
CA ILE A 142 26.29 21.46 6.59
C ILE A 142 26.69 22.33 5.38
N GLU A 143 25.77 23.11 4.89
CA GLU A 143 25.98 24.20 3.95
C GLU A 143 25.69 25.52 4.67
N ASP A 144 26.64 26.44 4.66
CA ASP A 144 26.48 27.78 5.28
C ASP A 144 25.68 28.73 4.36
N ARG A 145 25.38 29.92 4.86
CA ARG A 145 24.64 30.96 4.10
C ARG A 145 25.36 31.42 2.85
N ALA A 146 26.70 31.32 2.84
CA ALA A 146 27.53 31.65 1.67
C ALA A 146 27.61 30.50 0.63
N GLY A 147 26.95 29.35 0.87
CA GLY A 147 26.99 28.20 -0.03
C GLY A 147 28.25 27.34 0.11
N ARG A 148 29.03 27.52 1.17
CA ARG A 148 30.23 26.72 1.47
C ARG A 148 29.82 25.46 2.24
N ILE A 149 30.49 24.37 1.94
CA ILE A 149 30.23 23.08 2.63
C ILE A 149 31.23 22.89 3.76
N TRP A 150 30.71 22.54 4.90
CA TRP A 150 31.50 22.26 6.09
C TRP A 150 31.25 20.82 6.54
N ALA A 151 32.32 20.06 6.77
CA ALA A 151 32.21 18.68 7.24
C ALA A 151 32.95 18.51 8.56
N ALA A 152 32.23 18.04 9.57
CA ALA A 152 32.77 17.67 10.88
C ALA A 152 33.34 16.25 10.79
N THR A 153 34.63 16.09 11.11
CA THR A 153 35.34 14.81 10.95
C THR A 153 36.20 14.48 12.18
N ASN A 154 36.70 13.24 12.23
CA ASN A 154 37.70 12.83 13.24
C ASN A 154 39.10 13.42 13.02
N THR A 155 39.35 14.05 11.87
CA THR A 155 40.61 14.70 11.52
C THR A 155 40.58 16.23 11.64
N GLY A 156 39.42 16.80 11.94
CA GLY A 156 39.18 18.24 12.05
C GLY A 156 37.89 18.69 11.40
N LEU A 157 37.73 20.01 11.25
CA LEU A 157 36.63 20.63 10.51
C LEU A 157 37.10 20.95 9.09
N VAL A 158 36.42 20.42 8.09
CA VAL A 158 36.79 20.53 6.67
C VAL A 158 35.91 21.59 6.00
N LEU A 159 36.55 22.55 5.34
CA LEU A 159 35.92 23.54 4.47
C LEU A 159 36.08 23.13 3.01
N ILE A 160 34.96 23.06 2.30
CA ILE A 160 34.91 22.73 0.87
C ILE A 160 34.32 23.91 0.11
N GLU A 161 35.05 24.38 -0.90
CA GLU A 161 34.62 25.43 -1.82
C GLU A 161 34.86 24.98 -3.25
N ARG A 162 33.95 25.29 -4.17
CA ARG A 162 34.07 24.94 -5.59
C ARG A 162 34.46 23.47 -5.81
N ASP A 163 33.77 22.56 -5.09
CA ASP A 163 33.92 21.13 -5.24
C ASP A 163 35.28 20.51 -4.77
N SER A 164 36.10 21.28 -4.07
CA SER A 164 37.39 20.83 -3.56
C SER A 164 37.60 21.23 -2.11
N VAL A 165 38.41 20.48 -1.38
CA VAL A 165 38.81 20.83 -0.01
C VAL A 165 39.68 22.06 -0.04
N ARG A 166 39.20 23.15 0.56
CA ARG A 166 39.92 24.44 0.68
C ARG A 166 40.84 24.44 1.89
N ARG A 167 40.36 23.92 3.04
CA ARG A 167 41.10 23.92 4.28
C ARG A 167 40.58 22.85 5.25
N ILE A 168 41.48 22.33 6.05
CA ILE A 168 41.18 21.49 7.21
C ILE A 168 41.63 22.24 8.45
N PHE A 169 40.67 22.61 9.32
CA PHE A 169 40.95 23.21 10.60
C PHE A 169 41.17 22.13 11.64
N ALA A 170 42.31 22.16 12.28
CA ALA A 170 42.75 21.18 13.26
C ALA A 170 43.39 21.87 14.48
N GLN A 171 44.27 21.14 15.19
CA GLN A 171 44.92 21.68 16.39
C GLN A 171 45.81 22.89 16.12
N ALA A 172 46.38 22.98 14.95
CA ALA A 172 47.16 24.16 14.53
C ALA A 172 46.31 25.46 14.40
N ASP A 173 45.03 25.32 14.20
CA ASP A 173 44.06 26.42 14.07
C ASP A 173 43.32 26.69 15.41
N ALA A 174 43.95 26.30 16.53
CA ALA A 174 43.47 26.44 17.91
C ALA A 174 42.24 25.62 18.30
N LEU A 175 41.86 24.61 17.50
CA LEU A 175 40.90 23.56 17.97
C LEU A 175 41.61 22.64 18.95
N PRO A 176 41.03 22.35 20.14
CA PRO A 176 41.72 21.62 21.21
C PRO A 176 41.84 20.13 20.97
N LEU A 177 41.13 19.60 19.97
CA LEU A 177 41.12 18.19 19.57
C LEU A 177 41.06 18.15 18.05
N THR A 178 41.58 17.08 17.47
CA THR A 178 41.44 16.84 16.02
C THR A 178 40.01 16.44 15.63
N SER A 179 39.28 15.83 16.53
CA SER A 179 37.87 15.39 16.24
C SER A 179 36.86 16.50 16.50
N VAL A 180 36.12 16.89 15.45
CA VAL A 180 34.96 17.76 15.50
C VAL A 180 33.71 16.90 15.33
N ASN A 181 32.81 16.87 16.32
CA ASN A 181 31.64 15.99 16.33
C ASN A 181 30.43 16.61 15.63
N SER A 182 30.28 17.95 15.74
CA SER A 182 29.15 18.67 15.15
C SER A 182 29.57 20.07 14.73
N VAL A 183 28.88 20.66 13.78
CA VAL A 183 29.10 22.00 13.27
C VAL A 183 27.77 22.68 12.99
N CYS A 184 27.64 23.95 13.30
CA CYS A 184 26.50 24.78 12.92
C CYS A 184 26.93 26.21 12.58
N GLU A 185 26.09 26.93 11.86
CA GLU A 185 26.22 28.38 11.63
C GLU A 185 25.23 29.10 12.55
N ASP A 186 25.72 30.04 13.37
CA ASP A 186 24.88 30.83 14.27
C ASP A 186 24.05 31.89 13.53
N SER A 187 23.16 32.58 14.27
CA SER A 187 22.31 33.62 13.69
C SER A 187 23.10 34.80 13.06
N SER A 188 24.35 35.01 13.49
CA SER A 188 25.26 36.01 12.95
C SER A 188 26.03 35.58 11.69
N GLY A 189 25.85 34.35 11.22
CA GLY A 189 26.60 33.78 10.10
C GLY A 189 27.97 33.21 10.50
N THR A 190 28.26 33.06 11.79
CA THR A 190 29.55 32.55 12.24
C THR A 190 29.51 31.03 12.44
N ILE A 191 30.57 30.35 12.01
CA ILE A 191 30.69 28.88 12.16
C ILE A 191 31.09 28.52 13.58
N LEU A 192 30.35 27.59 14.16
CA LEU A 192 30.63 27.02 15.46
C LEU A 192 30.98 25.54 15.30
N ALA A 193 32.14 25.15 15.82
CA ALA A 193 32.62 23.76 15.84
C ALA A 193 32.47 23.16 17.23
N LEU A 194 31.83 22.01 17.35
CA LEU A 194 31.65 21.28 18.60
C LEU A 194 32.67 20.16 18.69
N THR A 195 33.43 20.18 19.78
CA THR A 195 34.34 19.11 20.20
C THR A 195 33.93 18.56 21.55
N ARG A 196 34.53 17.47 22.02
CA ARG A 196 34.29 16.95 23.38
C ARG A 196 34.70 17.91 24.51
N LYS A 197 35.51 18.95 24.20
CA LYS A 197 35.95 19.97 25.14
C LYS A 197 35.05 21.23 25.14
N GLY A 198 34.05 21.30 24.27
CA GLY A 198 33.14 22.45 24.21
C GLY A 198 32.85 22.91 22.78
N ILE A 199 32.33 24.13 22.67
CA ILE A 199 32.00 24.80 21.39
C ILE A 199 33.04 25.88 21.12
N TRP A 200 33.49 25.93 19.89
CA TRP A 200 34.53 26.83 19.39
C TRP A 200 33.97 27.68 18.27
N LYS A 201 34.22 28.99 18.31
CA LYS A 201 33.71 30.00 17.34
C LYS A 201 34.81 30.41 16.41
N LEU A 202 34.55 30.37 15.08
CA LEU A 202 35.50 30.82 14.06
C LEU A 202 35.56 32.35 14.02
N ARG A 203 36.76 32.90 14.12
CA ARG A 203 37.04 34.34 13.93
C ARG A 203 38.26 34.49 13.02
N GLY A 204 38.03 35.05 11.83
CA GLY A 204 39.05 35.03 10.77
C GLY A 204 39.42 33.60 10.41
N ASP A 205 40.69 33.25 10.57
CA ASP A 205 41.24 31.95 10.22
C ASP A 205 41.47 31.02 11.41
N CYS A 206 41.04 31.38 12.64
CA CYS A 206 41.29 30.60 13.85
C CYS A 206 40.01 30.42 14.66
N PHE A 207 39.99 29.34 15.46
CA PHE A 207 38.90 29.02 16.38
C PHE A 207 39.21 29.55 17.79
N PHE A 208 38.22 30.11 18.45
CA PHE A 208 38.30 30.60 19.84
C PHE A 208 37.26 29.92 20.71
N PRO A 209 37.58 29.63 22.00
CA PRO A 209 36.60 29.04 22.91
C PRO A 209 35.35 29.92 23.02
N TYR A 210 34.19 29.28 22.94
CA TYR A 210 32.91 29.97 23.06
C TYR A 210 32.13 29.44 24.28
N LEU A 211 31.98 28.12 24.40
CA LEU A 211 31.40 27.42 25.54
C LEU A 211 32.27 26.23 25.88
N LEU A 212 32.73 26.08 27.12
CA LEU A 212 33.61 24.98 27.54
C LEU A 212 32.82 23.84 28.18
N ALA A 213 33.24 22.58 28.01
CA ALA A 213 32.69 21.43 28.70
C ALA A 213 33.22 21.36 30.13
N GLY A 214 32.33 21.12 31.11
CA GLY A 214 32.67 20.94 32.54
C GLY A 214 32.41 19.51 33.02
N ASP A 215 32.98 19.20 34.21
CA ASP A 215 32.70 17.93 34.89
C ASP A 215 31.28 17.92 35.48
N PRO A 216 30.40 16.99 35.09
CA PRO A 216 29.04 16.93 35.63
C PRO A 216 28.99 16.63 37.15
N LYS A 217 30.07 16.14 37.75
CA LYS A 217 30.14 15.88 39.21
C LYS A 217 30.46 17.11 40.06
N ALA A 218 30.97 18.18 39.46
CA ALA A 218 31.32 19.40 40.18
C ALA A 218 30.08 20.21 40.62
N ASP A 219 28.95 20.02 39.95
CA ASP A 219 27.72 20.85 40.11
C ASP A 219 26.69 20.25 41.10
N GLN A 220 26.90 19.03 41.65
CA GLN A 220 25.95 18.41 42.60
C GLN A 220 25.90 19.06 43.97
N LYS A 221 26.78 20.04 44.27
CA LYS A 221 26.79 20.76 45.53
C LYS A 221 25.88 22.00 45.59
N ASN A 222 25.41 22.49 44.44
CA ASN A 222 24.49 23.65 44.38
C ASN A 222 23.08 23.23 43.94
N LYS A 223 22.26 22.83 44.92
CA LYS A 223 20.83 22.57 44.74
C LYS A 223 20.07 23.90 44.64
N SER A 224 19.88 24.42 43.44
CA SER A 224 18.83 25.39 43.12
C SER A 224 18.15 25.02 41.82
N PRO A 225 16.80 24.95 41.78
CA PRO A 225 16.09 24.74 40.55
C PRO A 225 16.22 26.00 39.68
N VAL A 226 16.64 25.82 38.42
CA VAL A 226 16.74 26.86 37.38
C VAL A 226 17.59 28.08 37.81
N ALA A 227 18.90 27.87 38.00
CA ALA A 227 19.81 28.99 38.16
C ALA A 227 20.55 29.26 36.84
N ALA A 228 20.26 30.42 36.24
CA ALA A 228 21.09 31.03 35.25
C ALA A 228 22.51 31.23 35.82
N VAL A 229 23.52 30.56 35.29
CA VAL A 229 24.91 30.71 35.74
C VAL A 229 25.51 31.97 35.08
N PRO A 230 25.92 33.00 35.89
CA PRO A 230 26.50 34.22 35.32
C PRO A 230 27.93 33.98 34.77
N LEU A 231 28.24 34.66 33.65
CA LEU A 231 29.55 34.73 32.99
C LEU A 231 30.66 35.14 33.97
N ARG A 232 31.69 34.31 34.16
CA ARG A 232 32.95 34.76 34.77
C ARG A 232 33.94 35.17 33.68
N GLU A 233 34.63 36.26 33.94
CA GLU A 233 35.68 36.84 33.09
C GLU A 233 36.75 35.78 32.75
N ALA A 234 37.12 35.67 31.43
CA ALA A 234 38.15 34.88 30.80
C ALA A 234 37.81 33.41 30.36
N GLY A 235 36.55 32.97 30.42
CA GLY A 235 36.11 31.73 29.83
C GLY A 235 34.60 31.76 29.72
N GLY A 236 34.04 31.48 28.55
CA GLY A 236 32.60 31.41 28.33
C GLY A 236 31.86 30.46 29.32
N PRO A 237 30.52 30.45 29.36
CA PRO A 237 29.76 29.58 30.24
C PRO A 237 30.15 28.12 30.05
N ILE A 238 30.14 27.35 31.16
CA ILE A 238 30.50 25.94 31.18
C ILE A 238 29.25 25.10 30.87
N ILE A 239 29.33 24.24 29.85
CA ILE A 239 28.30 23.22 29.57
C ILE A 239 28.55 22.04 30.50
N PRO A 240 27.65 21.69 31.43
CA PRO A 240 27.77 20.45 32.20
C PRO A 240 27.74 19.22 31.28
N GLY A 241 28.76 18.33 31.41
CA GLY A 241 28.84 17.12 30.62
C GLY A 241 29.58 17.23 29.29
N ILE A 242 29.60 16.14 28.53
CA ILE A 242 30.33 16.02 27.27
C ILE A 242 29.40 16.40 26.11
N PRO A 243 29.66 17.50 25.39
CA PRO A 243 28.81 17.88 24.26
C PRO A 243 28.90 16.86 23.12
N ALA A 244 27.75 16.53 22.53
CA ALA A 244 27.63 15.56 21.46
C ALA A 244 27.10 16.12 20.15
N HIS A 245 26.08 17.01 20.22
CA HIS A 245 25.43 17.62 19.07
C HIS A 245 25.07 19.08 19.34
N VAL A 246 25.17 19.95 18.30
CA VAL A 246 24.78 21.37 18.42
C VAL A 246 24.00 21.79 17.17
N ILE A 247 22.92 22.55 17.41
CA ILE A 247 22.20 23.25 16.34
C ILE A 247 21.94 24.71 16.78
N ALA A 248 21.87 25.59 15.77
CA ALA A 248 21.41 26.96 15.97
C ALA A 248 19.88 27.00 15.87
N GLY A 249 19.23 27.47 16.91
CA GLY A 249 17.79 27.67 16.96
C GLY A 249 17.37 28.99 16.31
N ARG A 250 16.09 29.07 15.91
CA ARG A 250 15.52 30.20 15.15
C ARG A 250 15.61 31.56 15.88
N GLU A 251 15.49 31.59 17.20
CA GLU A 251 15.53 32.81 18.00
C GLU A 251 16.95 33.21 18.42
N GLY A 252 17.97 32.73 17.69
CA GLY A 252 19.38 32.98 18.03
C GLY A 252 19.87 32.18 19.24
N SER A 253 19.10 31.20 19.70
CA SER A 253 19.53 30.25 20.73
C SER A 253 20.42 29.17 20.15
N LEU A 254 21.27 28.54 20.96
CA LEU A 254 21.97 27.30 20.64
C LEU A 254 21.38 26.18 21.47
N TRP A 255 21.03 25.10 20.80
CA TRP A 255 20.62 23.86 21.45
C TRP A 255 21.80 22.90 21.47
N ILE A 256 22.15 22.40 22.63
CA ILE A 256 23.36 21.59 22.87
C ILE A 256 22.94 20.28 23.53
N GLY A 257 23.07 19.19 22.81
CA GLY A 257 22.89 17.86 23.33
C GLY A 257 24.18 17.32 23.91
N THR A 258 24.10 16.60 25.06
CA THR A 258 25.26 16.01 25.72
C THR A 258 25.15 14.49 25.80
N LEU A 259 26.30 13.80 26.00
CA LEU A 259 26.33 12.34 26.16
C LEU A 259 25.79 11.89 27.54
N ASN A 260 25.87 12.75 28.57
CA ASN A 260 25.66 12.31 29.95
C ASN A 260 24.97 13.33 30.86
N ALA A 261 24.54 14.49 30.34
CA ALA A 261 23.97 15.57 31.14
C ALA A 261 22.67 16.17 30.55
N GLY A 262 22.10 15.54 29.53
CA GLY A 262 20.83 15.94 28.92
C GLY A 262 21.00 17.03 27.85
N LEU A 263 20.01 17.89 27.71
CA LEU A 263 19.91 18.95 26.72
C LEU A 263 20.08 20.34 27.38
N TYR A 264 20.79 21.24 26.70
CA TYR A 264 20.96 22.63 27.13
C TYR A 264 20.51 23.58 26.03
N ARG A 265 19.91 24.69 26.46
CA ARG A 265 19.63 25.86 25.62
C ARG A 265 20.50 27.01 26.09
N PHE A 266 21.33 27.55 25.19
CA PHE A 266 22.12 28.73 25.44
C PHE A 266 21.52 29.92 24.66
N ARG A 267 21.14 30.99 25.37
CA ARG A 267 20.58 32.22 24.82
C ARG A 267 20.95 33.42 25.70
N ASP A 268 21.35 34.53 25.10
CA ASP A 268 21.63 35.80 25.79
C ASP A 268 22.54 35.64 27.04
N GLY A 269 23.55 34.75 26.94
CA GLY A 269 24.46 34.48 28.03
C GLY A 269 23.95 33.52 29.09
N LEU A 270 22.70 33.06 28.99
CA LEU A 270 22.05 32.15 29.95
C LEU A 270 22.05 30.72 29.41
N LEU A 271 22.25 29.73 30.30
CA LEU A 271 22.21 28.31 29.99
C LEU A 271 21.03 27.65 30.75
N GLU A 272 20.02 27.23 30.03
CA GLU A 272 18.88 26.46 30.52
C GLU A 272 19.13 24.97 30.36
N SER A 273 18.70 24.10 31.27
CA SER A 273 18.87 22.64 31.18
C SER A 273 17.55 21.91 31.11
N TYR A 274 17.54 20.80 30.37
CA TYR A 274 16.42 19.87 30.29
C TYR A 274 16.95 18.46 30.51
N SER A 275 16.40 17.72 31.45
CA SER A 275 16.82 16.39 31.87
C SER A 275 15.66 15.38 31.88
N CYS A 276 15.93 14.17 32.30
CA CYS A 276 14.90 13.14 32.45
C CYS A 276 13.83 13.53 33.50
N LYS A 277 14.15 14.43 34.44
CA LYS A 277 13.18 14.93 35.40
C LYS A 277 12.10 15.78 34.79
N GLU A 278 12.43 16.52 33.76
CA GLU A 278 11.52 17.35 32.98
C GLU A 278 10.85 16.54 31.83
N GLY A 279 11.16 15.25 31.70
CA GLY A 279 10.55 14.36 30.71
C GLY A 279 11.39 14.10 29.44
N LEU A 280 12.68 14.49 29.46
CA LEU A 280 13.61 14.10 28.39
C LEU A 280 13.84 12.58 28.42
N GLY A 281 13.90 11.94 27.26
CA GLY A 281 14.24 10.52 27.12
C GLY A 281 15.61 10.18 27.73
N GLN A 282 15.76 8.97 28.21
CA GLN A 282 16.99 8.50 28.83
C GLN A 282 18.15 8.38 27.83
N GLY A 283 19.37 8.51 28.30
CA GLY A 283 20.60 8.32 27.55
C GLY A 283 21.23 9.59 26.99
N ALA A 284 22.18 9.42 26.10
CA ALA A 284 22.83 10.53 25.41
C ALA A 284 21.89 11.18 24.41
N VAL A 285 21.97 12.51 24.26
CA VAL A 285 21.31 13.21 23.15
C VAL A 285 22.14 12.97 21.88
N SER A 286 21.60 12.16 20.98
CA SER A 286 22.30 11.71 19.75
C SER A 286 22.10 12.66 18.58
N THR A 287 20.92 13.29 18.47
CA THR A 287 20.57 14.19 17.37
C THR A 287 19.54 15.22 17.78
N LEU A 288 19.58 16.38 17.15
CA LEU A 288 18.66 17.50 17.37
C LEU A 288 18.14 18.02 16.03
N PHE A 289 16.88 18.41 16.00
CA PHE A 289 16.25 19.02 14.83
C PHE A 289 15.17 20.01 15.28
N GLU A 290 15.20 21.25 14.79
CA GLU A 290 14.15 22.25 15.02
C GLU A 290 13.33 22.38 13.73
N ASP A 291 12.02 22.13 13.82
CA ASP A 291 11.11 22.20 12.69
C ASP A 291 10.65 23.65 12.36
N ASN A 292 9.81 23.74 11.32
CA ASN A 292 9.31 25.03 10.86
C ASN A 292 8.38 25.76 11.85
N TYR A 293 7.83 25.06 12.81
CA TYR A 293 7.00 25.62 13.87
C TYR A 293 7.79 26.00 15.13
N GLY A 294 9.11 25.80 15.16
CA GLY A 294 9.96 26.02 16.34
C GLY A 294 9.88 24.88 17.34
N THR A 295 9.32 23.73 16.94
CA THR A 295 9.34 22.52 17.78
C THR A 295 10.73 21.91 17.74
N LEU A 296 11.32 21.70 18.92
CA LEU A 296 12.59 20.98 19.00
C LEU A 296 12.34 19.47 19.15
N TRP A 297 12.88 18.72 18.23
CA TRP A 297 12.90 17.26 18.21
C TRP A 297 14.26 16.77 18.69
N ILE A 298 14.27 15.83 19.63
CA ILE A 298 15.46 15.37 20.33
C ILE A 298 15.53 13.85 20.24
N GLY A 299 16.54 13.33 19.54
CA GLY A 299 16.84 11.90 19.51
C GLY A 299 17.74 11.54 20.70
N THR A 300 17.46 10.42 21.35
CA THR A 300 18.26 9.90 22.46
C THR A 300 18.70 8.46 22.21
N SER A 301 19.75 8.00 22.93
CA SER A 301 20.30 6.67 22.70
C SER A 301 19.51 5.52 23.35
N PHE A 302 18.63 5.80 24.33
CA PHE A 302 17.85 4.77 25.04
C PHE A 302 16.41 5.19 25.36
N GLY A 303 16.05 6.45 25.13
CA GLY A 303 14.75 6.99 25.50
C GLY A 303 13.87 7.38 24.31
N GLY A 304 14.22 6.92 23.12
CA GLY A 304 13.48 7.19 21.90
C GLY A 304 13.56 8.66 21.44
N LEU A 305 12.45 9.15 20.89
CA LEU A 305 12.30 10.52 20.41
C LEU A 305 11.62 11.37 21.49
N SER A 306 12.20 12.50 21.83
CA SER A 306 11.58 13.53 22.67
C SER A 306 11.22 14.76 21.84
N ARG A 307 10.15 15.46 22.22
CA ARG A 307 9.65 16.68 21.59
C ARG A 307 9.47 17.77 22.63
N LEU A 308 10.05 18.93 22.38
CA LEU A 308 9.89 20.13 23.22
C LEU A 308 9.02 21.16 22.50
N VAL A 309 7.87 21.49 23.07
CA VAL A 309 6.93 22.50 22.57
C VAL A 309 6.53 23.41 23.74
N ASN A 310 6.70 24.70 23.60
CA ASN A 310 6.33 25.70 24.64
C ASN A 310 6.86 25.33 26.05
N GLY A 311 8.11 24.86 26.12
CA GLY A 311 8.76 24.45 27.39
C GLY A 311 8.32 23.09 27.95
N LYS A 312 7.41 22.36 27.29
CA LYS A 312 6.93 21.04 27.72
C LYS A 312 7.56 19.92 26.89
N LEU A 313 8.13 18.93 27.57
CA LEU A 313 8.68 17.74 26.96
C LEU A 313 7.60 16.64 26.86
N SER A 314 7.64 15.91 25.74
CA SER A 314 6.85 14.69 25.50
C SER A 314 7.71 13.69 24.76
N GLY A 315 7.53 12.38 25.01
CA GLY A 315 8.37 11.31 24.45
C GLY A 315 7.58 10.27 23.65
N LEU A 316 8.22 9.72 22.62
CA LEU A 316 7.76 8.59 21.80
C LEU A 316 8.82 7.48 21.85
N THR A 317 8.44 6.29 22.32
CA THR A 317 9.33 5.15 22.53
C THR A 317 8.82 3.89 21.79
N SER A 318 9.61 2.84 21.79
CA SER A 318 9.20 1.54 21.22
C SER A 318 7.96 0.96 21.92
N ALA A 319 7.76 1.24 23.21
CA ALA A 319 6.57 0.82 23.95
C ALA A 319 5.26 1.44 23.41
N ILE A 320 5.35 2.57 22.70
CA ILE A 320 4.20 3.29 22.15
C ILE A 320 4.26 3.46 20.63
N GLY A 321 5.08 2.61 19.94
CA GLY A 321 5.01 2.43 18.51
C GLY A 321 6.28 2.75 17.70
N LEU A 322 7.28 3.44 18.26
CA LEU A 322 8.56 3.67 17.57
C LEU A 322 9.27 2.33 17.31
N SER A 323 9.90 2.14 16.18
CA SER A 323 10.54 0.87 15.83
C SER A 323 11.84 0.58 16.62
N GLY A 324 12.37 1.54 17.38
CA GLY A 324 13.53 1.40 18.24
C GLY A 324 13.82 2.66 19.07
N ASP A 325 14.44 2.50 20.24
CA ASP A 325 14.66 3.60 21.19
C ASP A 325 15.98 4.34 21.03
N GLU A 326 16.88 3.87 20.18
CA GLU A 326 18.10 4.60 19.82
C GLU A 326 17.89 5.35 18.52
N VAL A 327 17.66 6.67 18.61
CA VAL A 327 17.42 7.57 17.49
C VAL A 327 18.75 8.11 16.96
N LEU A 328 19.03 7.90 15.68
CA LEU A 328 20.29 8.30 15.03
C LEU A 328 20.16 9.54 14.15
N SER A 329 19.02 9.70 13.47
CA SER A 329 18.81 10.78 12.51
C SER A 329 17.37 11.27 12.48
N LEU A 330 17.20 12.57 12.20
CA LEU A 330 15.92 13.26 12.13
C LEU A 330 15.88 14.10 10.85
N PHE A 331 14.75 14.10 10.16
CA PHE A 331 14.60 14.83 8.91
C PHE A 331 13.13 15.21 8.64
N ASN A 332 12.89 16.39 8.10
CA ASN A 332 11.57 16.81 7.63
C ASN A 332 11.59 16.89 6.11
N ASP A 333 10.70 16.14 5.43
CA ASP A 333 10.61 16.16 3.98
C ASP A 333 9.80 17.37 3.47
N ARG A 334 9.70 17.52 2.15
CA ARG A 334 9.00 18.66 1.51
C ARG A 334 7.50 18.66 1.75
N GLU A 335 6.90 17.46 1.98
CA GLU A 335 5.48 17.33 2.30
C GLU A 335 5.18 17.60 3.79
N GLY A 336 6.22 17.84 4.59
CA GLY A 336 6.10 18.04 6.03
C GLY A 336 6.03 16.75 6.84
N ASN A 337 6.31 15.60 6.24
CA ASN A 337 6.43 14.34 6.98
C ASN A 337 7.75 14.32 7.75
N PHE A 338 7.70 13.82 8.98
CA PHE A 338 8.86 13.76 9.85
C PHE A 338 9.45 12.36 9.90
N TRP A 339 10.73 12.24 9.53
CA TRP A 339 11.45 10.98 9.39
C TRP A 339 12.42 10.79 10.54
N ILE A 340 12.46 9.59 11.09
CA ILE A 340 13.23 9.21 12.27
C ILE A 340 14.01 7.94 11.94
N GLY A 341 15.33 8.05 11.79
CA GLY A 341 16.21 6.89 11.65
C GLY A 341 16.61 6.37 13.01
N VAL A 342 16.47 5.07 13.23
CA VAL A 342 16.84 4.40 14.47
C VAL A 342 17.90 3.33 14.24
N SER A 343 18.58 2.87 15.31
CA SER A 343 19.70 1.93 15.25
C SER A 343 19.29 0.51 14.88
N THR A 344 18.15 0.02 15.38
CA THR A 344 17.76 -1.39 15.24
C THR A 344 16.45 -1.64 14.50
N GLY A 345 15.61 -0.62 14.36
CA GLY A 345 14.25 -0.71 13.82
C GLY A 345 14.06 -0.14 12.41
N GLY A 346 15.10 0.39 11.77
CA GLY A 346 15.02 0.99 10.44
C GLY A 346 14.68 2.48 10.45
N VAL A 347 13.71 2.89 9.64
CA VAL A 347 13.23 4.27 9.56
C VAL A 347 11.75 4.36 9.89
N ASN A 348 11.38 5.38 10.64
CA ASN A 348 10.00 5.70 10.96
C ASN A 348 9.61 7.02 10.29
N ARG A 349 8.34 7.15 9.93
CA ARG A 349 7.73 8.36 9.40
C ARG A 349 6.53 8.74 10.26
N LEU A 350 6.48 9.98 10.73
CA LEU A 350 5.31 10.60 11.34
C LEU A 350 4.63 11.53 10.33
N VAL A 351 3.31 11.46 10.25
CA VAL A 351 2.47 12.28 9.37
C VAL A 351 1.32 12.87 10.17
N ASN A 352 0.87 14.07 9.84
CA ASN A 352 -0.38 14.62 10.37
C ASN A 352 -1.54 13.73 9.97
N SER A 353 -2.06 12.97 10.90
CA SER A 353 -3.16 12.05 10.64
C SER A 353 -4.47 12.80 10.40
N LYS A 354 -5.29 12.29 9.48
CA LYS A 354 -6.66 12.77 9.26
C LYS A 354 -7.58 12.30 10.38
N PHE A 355 -7.28 11.12 10.93
CA PHE A 355 -7.99 10.51 12.04
C PHE A 355 -7.11 10.43 13.28
N ILE A 356 -7.72 10.57 14.43
CA ILE A 356 -7.08 10.37 15.72
C ILE A 356 -7.71 9.14 16.36
N THR A 357 -6.89 8.12 16.65
CA THR A 357 -7.35 6.92 17.34
C THR A 357 -7.07 7.03 18.84
N TYR A 358 -8.12 6.79 19.65
CA TYR A 358 -8.05 6.74 21.10
C TYR A 358 -8.25 5.31 21.59
N ARG A 359 -7.31 4.80 22.38
CA ARG A 359 -7.46 3.50 23.02
C ARG A 359 -8.42 3.61 24.23
N THR A 360 -9.21 2.55 24.44
CA THR A 360 -10.14 2.42 25.55
C THR A 360 -9.63 1.51 26.66
N GLY A 361 -8.50 0.84 26.46
CA GLY A 361 -7.87 -0.07 27.44
C GLY A 361 -6.47 -0.51 27.04
N GLN A 362 -5.94 -1.49 27.75
CA GLN A 362 -4.58 -2.02 27.55
C GLN A 362 -4.57 -3.27 26.65
N THR A 363 -5.64 -4.06 26.69
CA THR A 363 -5.76 -5.30 25.92
C THR A 363 -6.52 -5.08 24.61
N PRO A 364 -6.32 -5.92 23.57
CA PRO A 364 -7.10 -5.86 22.33
C PRO A 364 -8.61 -5.93 22.58
N PHE A 365 -9.07 -6.75 23.54
CA PHE A 365 -10.48 -6.91 23.85
C PHE A 365 -11.09 -5.67 24.52
N GLU A 366 -10.32 -4.98 25.36
CA GLU A 366 -10.72 -3.69 25.94
C GLU A 366 -10.77 -2.57 24.90
N ASN A 367 -9.95 -2.66 23.85
CA ASN A 367 -9.93 -1.71 22.73
C ASN A 367 -10.98 -1.98 21.66
N MET A 368 -11.60 -3.17 21.64
CA MET A 368 -12.69 -3.46 20.72
C MET A 368 -13.95 -2.70 21.16
N VAL A 369 -14.38 -1.71 20.38
CA VAL A 369 -15.51 -0.85 20.68
C VAL A 369 -16.70 -1.24 19.80
N TRP A 370 -17.88 -1.47 20.41
CA TRP A 370 -19.10 -1.88 19.70
C TRP A 370 -20.07 -0.71 19.48
N GLY A 371 -20.25 0.13 20.48
CA GLY A 371 -21.16 1.27 20.40
C GLY A 371 -20.49 2.56 20.80
N ILE A 372 -20.88 3.67 20.15
CA ILE A 372 -20.37 5.00 20.48
C ILE A 372 -21.53 5.98 20.52
N HIS A 373 -21.51 6.93 21.46
CA HIS A 373 -22.56 7.92 21.63
C HIS A 373 -21.98 9.26 22.05
N ALA A 374 -22.44 10.33 21.44
CA ALA A 374 -22.21 11.69 21.89
C ALA A 374 -23.50 12.26 22.50
N ASP A 375 -23.43 12.74 23.74
CA ASP A 375 -24.57 13.41 24.38
C ASP A 375 -24.71 14.88 23.94
N ARG A 376 -25.76 15.53 24.34
CA ARG A 376 -26.07 16.93 23.96
C ARG A 376 -25.04 17.94 24.47
N GLN A 377 -24.26 17.58 25.48
CA GLN A 377 -23.17 18.38 26.05
C GLN A 377 -21.82 18.13 25.34
N GLY A 378 -21.78 17.24 24.32
CA GLY A 378 -20.58 16.88 23.57
C GLY A 378 -19.68 15.85 24.27
N ARG A 379 -20.14 15.21 25.35
CA ARG A 379 -19.41 14.11 25.98
C ARG A 379 -19.57 12.85 25.16
N VAL A 380 -18.48 12.15 24.94
CA VAL A 380 -18.44 10.95 24.13
C VAL A 380 -18.28 9.71 25.02
N PHE A 381 -19.12 8.71 24.78
CA PHE A 381 -19.13 7.44 25.49
C PHE A 381 -18.89 6.29 24.53
N ALA A 382 -18.10 5.31 24.95
CA ALA A 382 -17.77 4.12 24.18
C ALA A 382 -18.08 2.84 24.97
N GLY A 383 -18.76 1.89 24.36
CA GLY A 383 -19.05 0.57 24.88
C GLY A 383 -18.02 -0.44 24.36
N THR A 384 -17.24 -1.08 25.26
CA THR A 384 -16.13 -1.97 24.87
C THR A 384 -16.52 -3.44 24.84
N GLY A 385 -15.72 -4.26 24.18
CA GLY A 385 -15.82 -5.71 24.14
C GLY A 385 -15.69 -6.36 25.52
N ALA A 386 -14.97 -5.71 26.43
CA ALA A 386 -14.89 -6.13 27.84
C ALA A 386 -16.13 -5.78 28.69
N GLY A 387 -17.17 -5.21 28.05
CA GLY A 387 -18.40 -4.79 28.74
C GLY A 387 -18.26 -3.52 29.56
N ALA A 388 -17.16 -2.77 29.41
CA ALA A 388 -16.95 -1.49 30.07
C ALA A 388 -17.62 -0.36 29.28
N LEU A 389 -18.17 0.61 30.00
CA LEU A 389 -18.59 1.90 29.47
C LEU A 389 -17.50 2.92 29.78
N MET A 390 -16.92 3.49 28.75
CA MET A 390 -15.84 4.46 28.83
C MET A 390 -16.37 5.85 28.44
N GLU A 391 -15.83 6.90 29.07
CA GLU A 391 -16.15 8.31 28.79
C GLU A 391 -14.88 9.06 28.37
N PHE A 392 -14.96 9.86 27.32
CA PHE A 392 -13.85 10.65 26.83
C PHE A 392 -13.67 11.90 27.70
N GLN A 393 -12.50 12.03 28.32
CA GLN A 393 -12.14 13.15 29.19
C GLN A 393 -10.65 13.47 29.01
N ASP A 394 -10.30 14.74 28.89
CA ASP A 394 -8.91 15.23 28.79
C ASP A 394 -8.03 14.45 27.79
N GLY A 395 -8.59 14.16 26.60
CA GLY A 395 -7.87 13.49 25.51
C GLY A 395 -7.73 11.97 25.63
N LYS A 396 -8.43 11.32 26.55
CA LYS A 396 -8.41 9.85 26.74
C LYS A 396 -9.74 9.29 27.20
N PHE A 397 -9.97 8.02 26.97
CA PHE A 397 -11.12 7.30 27.50
C PHE A 397 -10.85 6.80 28.92
N LEU A 398 -11.72 7.16 29.85
CA LEU A 398 -11.69 6.72 31.25
C LEU A 398 -12.98 5.95 31.58
N PRO A 399 -12.96 5.03 32.59
CA PRO A 399 -14.17 4.34 33.01
C PRO A 399 -15.26 5.34 33.43
N SER A 400 -16.43 5.25 32.78
CA SER A 400 -17.52 6.18 33.06
C SER A 400 -18.13 5.93 34.43
N SER A 401 -18.41 7.04 35.12
CA SER A 401 -19.12 7.00 36.41
C SER A 401 -20.59 6.58 36.27
N VAL A 402 -21.13 6.58 35.04
CA VAL A 402 -22.51 6.18 34.72
C VAL A 402 -22.79 4.71 35.01
N LYS A 403 -21.73 3.86 35.03
CA LYS A 403 -21.82 2.42 35.28
C LYS A 403 -21.25 2.03 36.63
N LYS A 404 -21.79 2.58 37.75
CA LYS A 404 -21.53 2.05 39.08
C LYS A 404 -22.55 0.94 39.42
N GLY A 405 -22.41 -0.24 38.81
CA GLY A 405 -23.20 -1.44 39.10
C GLY A 405 -22.70 -2.60 38.27
N LYS A 406 -22.91 -3.87 38.73
CA LYS A 406 -22.51 -5.09 38.03
C LYS A 406 -23.36 -5.28 36.77
N ALA A 407 -23.12 -4.47 35.71
CA ALA A 407 -23.60 -4.77 34.39
C ALA A 407 -22.60 -5.75 33.75
N ASN A 408 -22.95 -7.02 33.79
CA ASN A 408 -22.16 -8.11 33.19
C ASN A 408 -22.59 -8.30 31.74
N GLY A 409 -22.22 -7.42 30.82
CA GLY A 409 -22.61 -7.64 29.44
C GLY A 409 -22.01 -6.63 28.48
N LEU A 410 -21.81 -7.02 27.20
CA LEU A 410 -21.34 -6.14 26.15
C LEU A 410 -22.31 -4.96 25.98
N VAL A 411 -21.79 -3.75 25.83
CA VAL A 411 -22.59 -2.53 25.58
C VAL A 411 -22.68 -2.32 24.08
N PHE A 412 -23.88 -2.46 23.51
CA PHE A 412 -24.14 -2.30 22.08
C PHE A 412 -24.66 -0.90 21.73
N THR A 413 -25.49 -0.31 22.61
CA THR A 413 -26.12 0.98 22.32
C THR A 413 -26.17 1.87 23.56
N MET A 414 -26.13 3.15 23.31
CA MET A 414 -26.40 4.19 24.29
C MET A 414 -27.26 5.27 23.64
N PHE A 415 -28.18 5.83 24.40
CA PHE A 415 -29.11 6.87 23.96
C PHE A 415 -29.45 7.83 25.12
N GLU A 416 -29.48 9.14 24.85
CA GLU A 416 -29.96 10.15 25.78
C GLU A 416 -31.31 10.68 25.31
N ASP A 417 -32.35 10.52 26.14
CA ASP A 417 -33.68 10.99 25.81
C ASP A 417 -33.87 12.51 26.07
N ARG A 418 -35.00 13.07 25.64
CA ARG A 418 -35.29 14.53 25.82
C ARG A 418 -35.35 14.98 27.27
N LYS A 419 -35.56 14.05 28.23
CA LYS A 419 -35.56 14.31 29.66
C LYS A 419 -34.16 14.24 30.28
N GLY A 420 -33.13 13.96 29.48
CA GLY A 420 -31.76 13.82 29.94
C GLY A 420 -31.45 12.47 30.63
N ARG A 421 -32.35 11.48 30.50
CA ARG A 421 -32.10 10.13 31.01
C ARG A 421 -31.21 9.38 30.00
N ARG A 422 -30.23 8.64 30.51
CA ARG A 422 -29.33 7.83 29.67
C ARG A 422 -29.76 6.38 29.71
N TRP A 423 -29.97 5.84 28.53
CA TRP A 423 -30.34 4.45 28.29
C TRP A 423 -29.17 3.70 27.71
N VAL A 424 -28.81 2.58 28.32
CA VAL A 424 -27.68 1.75 27.90
C VAL A 424 -28.20 0.35 27.62
N GLY A 425 -28.11 -0.10 26.36
CA GLY A 425 -28.51 -1.44 25.95
C GLY A 425 -27.31 -2.39 25.92
N THR A 426 -27.48 -3.56 26.53
CA THR A 426 -26.46 -4.57 26.70
C THR A 426 -26.92 -5.97 26.29
N THR A 427 -26.04 -6.98 26.43
CA THR A 427 -26.42 -8.40 26.25
C THR A 427 -27.50 -8.85 27.23
N ASP A 428 -27.60 -8.23 28.41
CA ASP A 428 -28.44 -8.71 29.48
C ASP A 428 -29.74 -7.89 29.64
N GLY A 429 -29.78 -6.69 29.07
CA GLY A 429 -30.94 -5.82 29.16
C GLY A 429 -30.60 -4.35 29.00
N ILE A 430 -31.48 -3.50 29.49
CA ILE A 430 -31.40 -2.06 29.43
C ILE A 430 -31.11 -1.50 30.83
N TYR A 431 -30.21 -0.57 30.91
CA TYR A 431 -29.94 0.26 32.08
C TYR A 431 -30.37 1.69 31.76
N CYS A 432 -31.17 2.28 32.67
CA CYS A 432 -31.56 3.69 32.61
C CYS A 432 -30.90 4.41 33.75
N VAL A 433 -30.12 5.44 33.46
CA VAL A 433 -29.53 6.33 34.47
C VAL A 433 -30.27 7.67 34.48
N ASP A 434 -30.96 7.97 35.53
CA ASP A 434 -31.68 9.22 35.74
C ASP A 434 -31.16 9.89 37.03
N ARG A 435 -30.56 11.08 36.92
CA ARG A 435 -30.03 11.87 38.05
C ARG A 435 -29.17 11.04 39.02
N GLY A 436 -28.34 10.14 38.48
CA GLY A 436 -27.46 9.29 39.29
C GLY A 436 -28.09 8.00 39.82
N VAL A 437 -29.41 7.81 39.63
CA VAL A 437 -30.10 6.55 39.97
C VAL A 437 -30.13 5.63 38.77
N THR A 438 -29.63 4.40 38.92
CA THR A 438 -29.67 3.36 37.87
C THR A 438 -30.85 2.43 38.08
N ARG A 439 -31.67 2.27 37.05
CA ARG A 439 -32.74 1.25 36.97
C ARG A 439 -32.33 0.21 35.94
N THR A 440 -32.62 -1.06 36.17
CA THR A 440 -32.29 -2.17 35.29
C THR A 440 -33.56 -2.85 34.80
N PHE A 441 -33.61 -3.14 33.51
CA PHE A 441 -34.71 -3.84 32.85
C PHE A 441 -34.17 -5.11 32.17
N PRO A 442 -34.49 -6.34 32.62
CA PRO A 442 -33.96 -7.59 32.09
C PRO A 442 -34.66 -7.99 30.77
N THR A 443 -34.46 -7.22 29.72
CA THR A 443 -35.06 -7.42 28.42
C THR A 443 -34.34 -8.43 27.54
N GLY A 444 -33.16 -8.95 27.96
CA GLY A 444 -32.25 -9.72 27.13
C GLY A 444 -31.42 -8.80 26.23
N ARG A 445 -30.80 -9.35 25.22
CA ARG A 445 -29.89 -8.61 24.33
C ARG A 445 -30.61 -7.51 23.57
N VAL A 446 -30.08 -6.29 23.71
CA VAL A 446 -30.64 -5.05 23.15
C VAL A 446 -29.63 -4.42 22.17
N TYR A 447 -30.09 -4.17 20.96
CA TYR A 447 -29.29 -3.55 19.90
C TYR A 447 -29.56 -2.07 19.71
N THR A 448 -30.75 -1.60 20.10
CA THR A 448 -31.17 -0.20 19.92
C THR A 448 -32.11 0.27 21.03
N VAL A 449 -31.95 1.53 21.39
CA VAL A 449 -32.89 2.30 22.21
C VAL A 449 -33.08 3.65 21.55
N ALA A 450 -34.33 4.07 21.36
CA ALA A 450 -34.62 5.33 20.66
C ALA A 450 -35.87 5.99 21.22
N GLU A 451 -36.01 7.31 21.05
CA GLU A 451 -37.19 8.10 21.43
C GLU A 451 -37.89 8.61 20.18
N ASP A 452 -39.18 8.36 20.10
CA ASP A 452 -40.01 8.89 19.00
C ASP A 452 -40.38 10.37 19.21
N ARG A 453 -41.05 10.95 18.21
CA ARG A 453 -41.49 12.36 18.25
C ARG A 453 -42.46 12.69 19.40
N PHE A 454 -43.12 11.66 19.96
CA PHE A 454 -44.07 11.81 21.07
C PHE A 454 -43.39 11.61 22.46
N GLY A 455 -42.10 11.37 22.53
CA GLY A 455 -41.33 11.15 23.77
C GLY A 455 -41.48 9.74 24.33
N ARG A 456 -41.94 8.76 23.52
CA ARG A 456 -42.00 7.34 23.90
C ARG A 456 -40.64 6.69 23.64
N ILE A 457 -40.20 5.85 24.59
CA ILE A 457 -38.93 5.13 24.47
C ILE A 457 -39.19 3.74 23.89
N TRP A 458 -38.56 3.50 22.76
CA TRP A 458 -38.59 2.24 22.04
C TRP A 458 -37.26 1.51 22.26
N SER A 459 -37.32 0.20 22.29
CA SER A 459 -36.15 -0.66 22.29
C SER A 459 -36.35 -1.86 21.36
N ALA A 460 -35.25 -2.33 20.77
CA ALA A 460 -35.31 -3.55 19.98
C ALA A 460 -34.03 -4.39 20.13
N GLY A 461 -34.17 -5.68 19.90
CA GLY A 461 -33.15 -6.66 20.06
C GLY A 461 -33.64 -8.06 19.69
N LEU A 462 -33.10 -9.08 20.36
CA LEU A 462 -33.48 -10.47 20.10
C LEU A 462 -34.94 -10.80 20.50
N LYS A 463 -35.53 -10.03 21.39
CA LYS A 463 -36.94 -10.18 21.79
C LYS A 463 -37.92 -9.33 20.98
N GLY A 464 -37.47 -8.90 19.76
CA GLY A 464 -38.29 -8.04 18.91
C GLY A 464 -38.36 -6.59 19.37
N LEU A 465 -39.47 -5.93 19.08
CA LEU A 465 -39.71 -4.52 19.35
C LEU A 465 -40.44 -4.33 20.68
N LEU A 466 -39.89 -3.51 21.57
CA LEU A 466 -40.42 -3.23 22.89
C LEU A 466 -40.71 -1.74 23.05
N LEU A 467 -41.76 -1.41 23.82
CA LEU A 467 -42.14 -0.03 24.18
C LEU A 467 -42.11 0.14 25.70
N PHE A 468 -41.49 1.23 26.18
CA PHE A 468 -41.47 1.57 27.61
C PHE A 468 -42.78 2.23 28.03
N ASN A 469 -43.47 1.60 28.97
CA ASN A 469 -44.77 2.09 29.49
C ASN A 469 -44.66 3.05 30.69
N GLY A 470 -43.45 3.49 31.02
CA GLY A 470 -43.13 4.29 32.19
C GLY A 470 -42.63 3.47 33.41
N ARG A 471 -42.92 2.17 33.45
CA ARG A 471 -42.51 1.26 34.52
C ARG A 471 -41.55 0.17 33.97
N ASP A 472 -41.97 -0.51 32.88
CA ASP A 472 -41.25 -1.63 32.26
C ASP A 472 -41.35 -1.56 30.75
N PHE A 473 -40.50 -2.35 30.06
CA PHE A 473 -40.56 -2.57 28.62
C PHE A 473 -41.55 -3.70 28.27
N GLN A 474 -42.51 -3.40 27.41
CA GLN A 474 -43.54 -4.35 26.96
C GLN A 474 -43.40 -4.64 25.48
N PRO A 475 -43.61 -5.90 25.05
CA PRO A 475 -43.64 -6.23 23.61
C PRO A 475 -44.77 -5.45 22.89
N VAL A 476 -44.43 -4.96 21.69
CA VAL A 476 -45.36 -4.21 20.87
C VAL A 476 -46.32 -5.12 20.08
N SER A 477 -45.98 -6.39 19.91
CA SER A 477 -46.78 -7.42 19.31
C SER A 477 -46.75 -8.71 20.12
N SER A 478 -47.84 -9.45 20.17
CA SER A 478 -47.92 -10.80 20.72
C SER A 478 -47.68 -11.89 19.67
N ASP A 479 -47.57 -11.52 18.41
CA ASP A 479 -47.34 -12.43 17.30
C ASP A 479 -45.91 -13.01 17.40
N SER A 480 -45.80 -14.34 17.49
CA SER A 480 -44.52 -15.03 17.62
C SER A 480 -43.61 -14.79 16.41
N ALA A 481 -44.16 -14.69 15.19
CA ALA A 481 -43.36 -14.38 14.00
C ALA A 481 -42.69 -13.03 14.06
N PHE A 482 -43.30 -12.03 14.72
CA PHE A 482 -42.74 -10.70 14.89
C PHE A 482 -41.74 -10.60 16.04
N LEU A 483 -41.86 -11.44 17.07
CA LEU A 483 -40.94 -11.47 18.20
C LEU A 483 -39.55 -12.00 17.84
N TRP A 484 -39.44 -12.74 16.74
CA TRP A 484 -38.16 -13.32 16.27
C TRP A 484 -37.46 -12.50 15.19
N VAL A 485 -38.06 -11.41 14.70
CA VAL A 485 -37.38 -10.48 13.78
C VAL A 485 -36.29 -9.74 14.54
N GLY A 486 -35.07 -10.08 14.27
CA GLY A 486 -33.89 -9.47 14.89
C GLY A 486 -33.72 -8.01 14.46
N VAL A 487 -34.40 -7.09 15.13
CA VAL A 487 -34.30 -5.65 14.82
C VAL A 487 -33.01 -5.08 15.41
N ARG A 488 -32.17 -4.55 14.55
CA ARG A 488 -30.85 -3.98 14.89
C ARG A 488 -30.91 -2.48 15.19
N GLN A 489 -31.75 -1.74 14.44
CA GLN A 489 -31.86 -0.29 14.57
C GLN A 489 -33.28 0.18 14.31
N LEU A 490 -33.61 1.30 14.94
CA LEU A 490 -34.85 2.06 14.75
C LEU A 490 -34.50 3.48 14.25
N ALA A 491 -35.20 3.91 13.22
CA ALA A 491 -35.15 5.31 12.75
C ALA A 491 -36.58 5.86 12.60
N PHE A 492 -36.74 7.16 12.80
CA PHE A 492 -38.03 7.82 12.73
C PHE A 492 -37.98 8.92 11.67
N ASP A 493 -38.96 8.94 10.75
CA ASP A 493 -39.13 10.04 9.81
C ASP A 493 -40.06 11.15 10.33
N ARG A 494 -40.03 12.30 9.63
CA ARG A 494 -40.90 13.44 10.00
C ARG A 494 -42.34 13.17 9.64
N SER A 495 -42.60 12.29 8.67
CA SER A 495 -43.90 11.85 8.24
C SER A 495 -44.63 10.99 9.29
N GLY A 496 -43.90 10.52 10.31
CA GLY A 496 -44.43 9.76 11.43
C GLY A 496 -44.37 8.26 11.24
N ASN A 497 -43.42 7.76 10.47
CA ASN A 497 -43.14 6.35 10.38
C ASN A 497 -41.92 5.98 11.25
N VAL A 498 -41.90 4.74 11.71
CA VAL A 498 -40.71 4.07 12.21
C VAL A 498 -40.17 3.12 11.16
N TRP A 499 -38.85 3.17 10.97
CA TRP A 499 -38.11 2.30 10.07
C TRP A 499 -37.32 1.30 10.89
N LEU A 500 -37.42 0.02 10.52
CA LEU A 500 -36.85 -1.12 11.23
C LEU A 500 -35.71 -1.71 10.39
N ALA A 501 -34.49 -1.69 10.88
CA ALA A 501 -33.37 -2.45 10.28
C ALA A 501 -33.37 -3.89 10.83
N THR A 502 -33.30 -4.89 9.97
CA THR A 502 -33.33 -6.29 10.39
C THR A 502 -32.14 -7.08 9.85
N ASN A 503 -31.90 -8.27 10.43
CA ASN A 503 -30.82 -9.16 9.99
C ASN A 503 -31.11 -9.87 8.66
N ASP A 504 -32.38 -10.20 8.38
CA ASP A 504 -32.75 -11.16 7.33
C ASP A 504 -34.07 -10.83 6.61
N HIS A 505 -34.83 -9.85 7.13
CA HIS A 505 -36.13 -9.44 6.56
C HIS A 505 -36.05 -8.11 5.80
N GLY A 506 -34.86 -7.50 5.65
CA GLY A 506 -34.70 -6.20 5.01
C GLY A 506 -35.13 -5.04 5.89
N VAL A 507 -35.78 -4.03 5.30
CA VAL A 507 -36.22 -2.80 5.98
C VAL A 507 -37.74 -2.80 6.14
N GLY A 508 -38.23 -2.66 7.38
CA GLY A 508 -39.65 -2.50 7.67
C GLY A 508 -40.05 -1.02 7.84
N ARG A 509 -41.10 -0.57 7.22
CA ARG A 509 -41.75 0.76 7.43
C ARG A 509 -43.10 0.57 8.10
N MET A 510 -43.32 1.24 9.21
CA MET A 510 -44.57 1.20 9.97
C MET A 510 -44.98 2.61 10.43
N SER A 511 -46.24 2.96 10.29
CA SER A 511 -46.75 4.23 10.80
C SER A 511 -46.89 4.22 12.33
N LEU A 512 -46.42 5.27 12.99
CA LEU A 512 -46.54 5.41 14.43
C LEU A 512 -47.97 5.78 14.83
N PRO A 513 -48.58 5.03 15.76
CA PRO A 513 -49.92 5.39 16.26
C PRO A 513 -49.87 6.71 17.06
N PRO A 514 -50.94 7.53 17.01
CA PRO A 514 -50.99 8.79 17.73
C PRO A 514 -50.93 8.59 19.26
N PRO A 515 -50.60 9.68 20.05
CA PRO A 515 -50.55 9.61 21.49
C PRO A 515 -51.97 9.36 22.07
N GLY A 516 -52.13 8.40 22.99
CA GLY A 516 -53.36 8.07 23.66
C GLY A 516 -53.83 6.62 23.56
N GLY A 517 -53.30 5.84 22.64
CA GLY A 517 -53.43 4.40 22.58
C GLY A 517 -52.09 3.72 22.72
N LEU A 518 -51.85 2.87 23.73
CA LEU A 518 -50.96 1.76 23.53
C LEU A 518 -51.52 1.01 22.33
N PRO A 519 -50.72 0.78 21.29
CA PRO A 519 -51.22 0.06 20.15
C PRO A 519 -51.75 -1.29 20.63
N SER A 520 -52.99 -1.61 20.27
CA SER A 520 -53.40 -3.03 20.15
C SER A 520 -52.25 -3.75 19.46
N PRO A 521 -51.95 -5.02 19.79
CA PRO A 521 -50.77 -5.67 19.27
C PRO A 521 -50.65 -5.42 17.78
N ILE A 522 -49.50 -4.81 17.39
CA ILE A 522 -49.26 -4.42 16.00
C ILE A 522 -49.30 -5.67 15.17
N SER A 523 -50.19 -5.71 14.18
CA SER A 523 -50.22 -6.81 13.23
C SER A 523 -48.99 -6.73 12.30
N PRO A 524 -48.31 -7.84 12.02
CA PRO A 524 -47.25 -7.87 11.01
C PRO A 524 -47.69 -7.31 9.64
N LYS A 525 -48.98 -7.39 9.30
CA LYS A 525 -49.58 -6.82 8.09
C LYS A 525 -49.55 -5.29 8.03
N ALA A 526 -49.34 -4.60 9.16
CA ALA A 526 -49.22 -3.15 9.23
C ALA A 526 -47.83 -2.64 8.85
N ILE A 527 -46.90 -3.53 8.59
CA ILE A 527 -45.51 -3.21 8.19
C ILE A 527 -45.32 -3.40 6.69
N THR A 528 -44.89 -2.36 6.03
CA THR A 528 -44.42 -2.44 4.63
C THR A 528 -42.97 -2.87 4.63
N TRP A 529 -42.70 -4.02 4.05
CA TRP A 529 -41.33 -4.56 3.96
C TRP A 529 -40.69 -4.24 2.62
N PHE A 530 -39.46 -3.76 2.68
CA PHE A 530 -38.50 -3.65 1.56
C PHE A 530 -37.46 -4.77 1.71
N HIS A 531 -37.39 -5.64 0.73
CA HIS A 531 -36.46 -6.77 0.67
C HIS A 531 -35.87 -6.90 -0.75
N GLN A 532 -35.00 -7.86 -0.96
CA GLN A 532 -34.32 -8.01 -2.26
C GLN A 532 -35.30 -8.13 -3.45
N GLU A 533 -36.41 -8.84 -3.29
CA GLU A 533 -37.44 -8.95 -4.34
C GLU A 533 -38.14 -7.61 -4.67
N ARG A 534 -38.03 -6.60 -3.82
CA ARG A 534 -38.51 -5.24 -4.03
C ARG A 534 -37.37 -4.22 -4.31
N GLY A 535 -36.22 -4.72 -4.76
CA GLY A 535 -35.12 -3.90 -5.23
C GLY A 535 -34.07 -3.51 -4.20
N LEU A 536 -34.16 -3.98 -2.95
CA LEU A 536 -33.11 -3.80 -1.97
C LEU A 536 -31.90 -4.68 -2.33
N SER A 537 -30.70 -4.19 -2.14
CA SER A 537 -29.48 -4.91 -2.53
C SER A 537 -29.17 -6.13 -1.64
N SER A 538 -29.57 -6.09 -0.36
CA SER A 538 -29.42 -7.19 0.61
C SER A 538 -30.48 -7.08 1.70
N ASN A 539 -30.93 -8.24 2.23
CA ASN A 539 -31.84 -8.27 3.38
C ASN A 539 -31.14 -8.06 4.72
N TRP A 540 -29.80 -8.11 4.76
CA TRP A 540 -29.02 -7.87 5.97
C TRP A 540 -28.71 -6.37 6.12
N ILE A 541 -29.51 -5.70 6.94
CA ILE A 541 -29.41 -4.26 7.14
C ILE A 541 -28.49 -3.98 8.32
N THR A 542 -27.54 -3.09 8.11
CA THR A 542 -26.56 -2.69 9.12
C THR A 542 -26.90 -1.34 9.75
N HIS A 543 -27.38 -0.36 8.97
CA HIS A 543 -27.74 0.96 9.46
C HIS A 543 -28.83 1.64 8.60
N ILE A 544 -29.66 2.47 9.24
CA ILE A 544 -30.66 3.34 8.58
C ILE A 544 -30.42 4.77 9.00
N LEU A 545 -30.30 5.68 8.04
CA LEU A 545 -30.24 7.12 8.23
C LEU A 545 -31.43 7.77 7.51
N VAL A 546 -32.26 8.50 8.23
CA VAL A 546 -33.29 9.36 7.66
C VAL A 546 -32.74 10.78 7.59
N ASP A 547 -32.64 11.33 6.38
CA ASP A 547 -32.09 12.66 6.20
C ASP A 547 -33.11 13.78 6.41
N SER A 548 -32.66 15.04 6.33
CA SER A 548 -33.49 16.22 6.55
C SER A 548 -34.67 16.39 5.53
N SER A 549 -34.67 15.63 4.44
CA SER A 549 -35.70 15.61 3.40
C SER A 549 -36.57 14.35 3.44
N ASP A 550 -36.54 13.59 4.56
CA ASP A 550 -37.25 12.32 4.77
C ASP A 550 -36.86 11.21 3.78
N ARG A 551 -35.66 11.31 3.14
CA ARG A 551 -35.11 10.24 2.33
C ARG A 551 -34.44 9.25 3.25
N VAL A 552 -34.60 7.96 2.97
CA VAL A 552 -34.12 6.89 3.82
C VAL A 552 -32.91 6.23 3.16
N TRP A 553 -31.76 6.36 3.79
CA TRP A 553 -30.50 5.78 3.38
C TRP A 553 -30.23 4.52 4.20
N VAL A 554 -29.90 3.44 3.52
CA VAL A 554 -29.79 2.11 4.14
C VAL A 554 -28.47 1.48 3.76
N THR A 555 -27.62 1.20 4.75
CA THR A 555 -26.42 0.39 4.52
C THR A 555 -26.71 -1.08 4.72
N THR A 556 -26.05 -1.91 3.94
CA THR A 556 -26.24 -3.36 3.96
C THR A 556 -24.91 -4.10 4.06
N TYR A 557 -24.93 -5.31 4.58
CA TYR A 557 -23.77 -6.19 4.57
C TYR A 557 -23.74 -6.97 3.24
N GLY A 558 -22.82 -6.58 2.35
CA GLY A 558 -22.60 -7.22 1.04
C GLY A 558 -23.46 -6.75 -0.13
N GLY A 559 -24.25 -5.65 0.05
CA GLY A 559 -25.05 -5.05 -1.04
C GLY A 559 -24.82 -3.55 -1.25
N GLY A 560 -23.95 -2.92 -0.46
CA GLY A 560 -23.68 -1.49 -0.53
C GLY A 560 -24.69 -0.60 0.17
N LEU A 561 -24.88 0.61 -0.36
CA LEU A 561 -25.80 1.63 0.13
C LEU A 561 -27.08 1.64 -0.73
N ASN A 562 -28.21 1.81 -0.08
CA ASN A 562 -29.51 1.96 -0.77
C ASN A 562 -30.18 3.27 -0.38
N LEU A 563 -30.87 3.89 -1.32
CA LEU A 563 -31.73 5.06 -1.12
C LEU A 563 -33.16 4.65 -1.38
N ILE A 564 -34.00 4.76 -0.35
CA ILE A 564 -35.45 4.54 -0.48
C ILE A 564 -36.16 5.91 -0.64
N ARG A 565 -36.88 6.10 -1.75
CA ARG A 565 -37.73 7.26 -2.04
C ARG A 565 -39.16 6.77 -2.24
N GLY A 566 -40.02 6.95 -1.26
CA GLY A 566 -41.40 6.37 -1.29
C GLY A 566 -41.34 4.85 -1.29
N ASP A 567 -41.65 4.23 -2.41
CA ASP A 567 -41.60 2.77 -2.60
C ASP A 567 -40.49 2.33 -3.59
N SER A 568 -39.71 3.28 -4.15
CA SER A 568 -38.61 2.99 -5.05
C SER A 568 -37.30 2.86 -4.28
N VAL A 569 -36.41 1.95 -4.74
CA VAL A 569 -35.10 1.73 -4.18
C VAL A 569 -34.02 1.94 -5.25
N CYS A 570 -33.03 2.76 -4.95
CA CYS A 570 -31.82 2.93 -5.75
C CYS A 570 -30.61 2.39 -5.00
N THR A 571 -29.79 1.57 -5.66
CA THR A 571 -28.63 0.93 -5.04
C THR A 571 -27.32 1.55 -5.52
N PHE A 572 -26.38 1.75 -4.59
CA PHE A 572 -25.01 2.16 -4.82
C PHE A 572 -24.10 1.05 -4.29
N ASN A 573 -23.28 0.49 -5.16
CA ASN A 573 -22.35 -0.59 -4.84
C ASN A 573 -21.00 -0.35 -5.55
N SER A 574 -20.16 -1.36 -5.61
CA SER A 574 -18.85 -1.29 -6.28
C SER A 574 -18.95 -0.91 -7.77
N THR A 575 -20.03 -1.29 -8.46
CA THR A 575 -20.26 -0.88 -9.86
C THR A 575 -20.64 0.59 -9.99
N ALA A 576 -21.22 1.19 -8.95
CA ALA A 576 -21.52 2.62 -8.87
C ALA A 576 -20.34 3.47 -8.40
N GLY A 577 -19.20 2.84 -8.02
CA GLY A 577 -17.98 3.51 -7.59
C GLY A 577 -17.69 3.45 -6.09
N LEU A 578 -18.49 2.74 -5.29
CA LEU A 578 -18.13 2.48 -3.89
C LEU A 578 -16.96 1.49 -3.83
N PRO A 579 -16.02 1.64 -2.89
CA PRO A 579 -14.86 0.75 -2.79
C PRO A 579 -15.22 -0.64 -2.25
N GLU A 580 -16.37 -0.75 -1.56
CA GLU A 580 -16.81 -1.97 -0.89
C GLU A 580 -18.34 -2.02 -0.75
N ASP A 581 -18.88 -3.24 -0.80
CA ASP A 581 -20.32 -3.50 -0.66
C ASP A 581 -20.72 -3.87 0.77
N GLY A 582 -19.76 -4.15 1.65
CA GLY A 582 -19.96 -4.50 3.05
C GLY A 582 -19.94 -3.29 3.98
N LEU A 583 -21.02 -2.53 4.04
CA LEU A 583 -21.11 -1.30 4.84
C LEU A 583 -21.68 -1.55 6.23
N MET A 584 -21.10 -0.91 7.28
CA MET A 584 -21.49 -1.07 8.69
C MET A 584 -22.35 0.08 9.21
N SER A 585 -22.03 1.32 8.86
CA SER A 585 -22.80 2.51 9.29
C SER A 585 -22.71 3.65 8.28
N ILE A 586 -23.61 4.61 8.43
CA ILE A 586 -23.65 5.86 7.67
C ILE A 586 -23.93 7.02 8.62
N ILE A 587 -23.19 8.12 8.48
CA ILE A 587 -23.44 9.37 9.19
C ILE A 587 -23.24 10.55 8.22
N GLU A 588 -24.04 11.61 8.35
CA GLU A 588 -23.92 12.85 7.58
C GLU A 588 -23.17 13.89 8.40
N ASP A 589 -22.18 14.57 7.78
CA ASP A 589 -21.51 15.71 8.40
C ASP A 589 -22.21 17.04 8.06
N GLY A 590 -21.77 18.13 8.69
CA GLY A 590 -22.32 19.47 8.44
C GLY A 590 -21.97 20.08 7.08
N LEU A 591 -21.15 19.37 6.25
CA LEU A 591 -20.75 19.77 4.91
C LEU A 591 -21.56 19.04 3.82
N GLY A 592 -22.52 18.21 4.21
CA GLY A 592 -23.33 17.40 3.29
C GLY A 592 -22.58 16.20 2.70
N MET A 593 -21.55 15.71 3.40
CA MET A 593 -20.86 14.49 3.05
C MET A 593 -21.37 13.33 3.91
N PHE A 594 -21.51 12.17 3.31
CA PHE A 594 -21.72 10.93 4.01
C PHE A 594 -20.38 10.25 4.34
N TRP A 595 -20.30 9.71 5.54
CA TRP A 595 -19.21 8.90 6.03
C TRP A 595 -19.74 7.48 6.26
N LEU A 596 -19.22 6.56 5.47
CA LEU A 596 -19.59 5.14 5.46
C LEU A 596 -18.47 4.34 6.09
N THR A 597 -18.78 3.50 7.07
CA THR A 597 -17.81 2.60 7.69
C THR A 597 -17.92 1.19 7.13
N SER A 598 -16.80 0.48 7.06
CA SER A 598 -16.71 -0.88 6.56
C SER A 598 -15.63 -1.67 7.32
N ASN A 599 -15.34 -2.89 6.89
CA ASN A 599 -14.19 -3.68 7.38
C ASN A 599 -12.85 -3.21 6.78
N ASN A 600 -12.87 -2.39 5.72
CA ASN A 600 -11.70 -1.88 5.02
C ASN A 600 -11.54 -0.36 5.16
N GLY A 601 -12.03 0.21 6.28
CA GLY A 601 -11.89 1.61 6.59
C GLY A 601 -13.17 2.42 6.52
N ILE A 602 -12.98 3.72 6.32
CA ILE A 602 -14.04 4.72 6.28
C ILE A 602 -14.05 5.38 4.89
N THR A 603 -15.22 5.44 4.26
CA THR A 603 -15.42 6.08 2.95
C THR A 603 -16.22 7.36 3.12
N ARG A 604 -15.70 8.47 2.59
CA ARG A 604 -16.38 9.76 2.50
C ARG A 604 -16.92 9.95 1.08
N VAL A 605 -18.19 10.31 0.96
CA VAL A 605 -18.88 10.50 -0.33
C VAL A 605 -19.82 11.69 -0.27
N SER A 606 -19.91 12.44 -1.36
CA SER A 606 -20.86 13.57 -1.47
C SER A 606 -22.29 13.06 -1.58
N LYS A 607 -23.17 13.53 -0.70
CA LYS A 607 -24.62 13.28 -0.79
C LYS A 607 -25.19 13.79 -2.12
N ALA A 608 -24.69 14.93 -2.62
CA ALA A 608 -25.12 15.50 -3.90
C ALA A 608 -24.74 14.59 -5.08
N ASP A 609 -23.53 13.98 -5.05
CA ASP A 609 -23.08 13.07 -6.12
C ASP A 609 -23.90 11.77 -6.12
N LEU A 610 -24.24 11.25 -4.93
CA LEU A 610 -25.12 10.08 -4.81
C LEU A 610 -26.52 10.39 -5.38
N LEU A 611 -27.06 11.58 -5.10
CA LEU A 611 -28.34 11.99 -5.65
C LEU A 611 -28.26 12.18 -7.16
N ALA A 612 -27.20 12.78 -7.68
CA ALA A 612 -26.98 12.94 -9.13
C ALA A 612 -26.91 11.59 -9.85
N TYR A 613 -26.23 10.59 -9.23
CA TYR A 613 -26.21 9.21 -9.74
C TYR A 613 -27.61 8.59 -9.74
N ALA A 614 -28.37 8.72 -8.63
CA ALA A 614 -29.72 8.18 -8.51
C ALA A 614 -30.71 8.79 -9.52
N ASP A 615 -30.47 10.04 -9.95
CA ASP A 615 -31.26 10.76 -10.94
C ASP A 615 -30.73 10.56 -12.39
N GLY A 616 -29.74 9.69 -12.59
CA GLY A 616 -29.15 9.36 -13.90
C GLY A 616 -28.22 10.43 -14.46
N GLY A 617 -27.84 11.44 -13.67
CA GLY A 617 -26.91 12.52 -14.07
C GLY A 617 -25.44 12.20 -13.99
N ALA A 618 -25.06 11.08 -13.36
CA ALA A 618 -23.68 10.62 -13.23
C ALA A 618 -23.57 9.11 -13.47
N ALA A 619 -22.50 8.65 -14.11
CA ALA A 619 -22.26 7.23 -14.38
C ALA A 619 -21.58 6.52 -13.21
N VAL A 620 -20.78 7.24 -12.40
CA VAL A 620 -20.00 6.72 -11.27
C VAL A 620 -19.92 7.80 -10.19
N VAL A 621 -19.91 7.37 -8.94
CA VAL A 621 -19.79 8.25 -7.77
C VAL A 621 -18.32 8.38 -7.37
N SER A 622 -17.85 9.60 -7.11
CA SER A 622 -16.50 9.84 -6.60
C SER A 622 -16.46 9.71 -5.09
N VAL A 623 -15.49 8.95 -4.58
CA VAL A 623 -15.34 8.68 -3.14
C VAL A 623 -13.91 8.92 -2.66
N GLN A 624 -13.75 9.16 -1.37
CA GLN A 624 -12.47 9.19 -0.67
C GLN A 624 -12.47 8.09 0.39
N SER A 625 -11.48 7.18 0.34
CA SER A 625 -11.33 6.11 1.33
C SER A 625 -10.19 6.42 2.29
N PHE A 626 -10.37 6.07 3.55
CA PHE A 626 -9.44 6.32 4.64
C PHE A 626 -9.22 5.05 5.45
N GLY A 627 -7.99 4.89 5.96
CA GLY A 627 -7.60 3.71 6.70
C GLY A 627 -6.41 3.93 7.64
N VAL A 628 -5.63 2.88 7.88
CA VAL A 628 -4.46 2.91 8.78
C VAL A 628 -3.46 4.00 8.38
N SER A 629 -3.24 4.23 7.09
CA SER A 629 -2.36 5.30 6.60
C SER A 629 -2.83 6.73 6.94
N ASP A 630 -4.11 6.90 7.31
CA ASP A 630 -4.68 8.18 7.72
C ASP A 630 -4.73 8.37 9.24
N GLY A 631 -4.21 7.43 10.04
CA GLY A 631 -4.13 7.49 11.50
C GLY A 631 -5.09 6.57 12.25
N MET A 632 -5.79 5.69 11.55
CA MET A 632 -6.54 4.61 12.18
C MET A 632 -5.58 3.51 12.66
N TYR A 633 -5.86 2.88 13.82
CA TYR A 633 -5.09 1.73 14.28
C TYR A 633 -5.57 0.41 13.69
N SER A 634 -6.78 0.40 13.12
CA SER A 634 -7.38 -0.72 12.40
C SER A 634 -8.31 -0.17 11.33
N ASP A 635 -8.33 -0.78 10.16
CA ASP A 635 -9.29 -0.48 9.09
C ASP A 635 -10.66 -1.07 9.43
N GLU A 636 -10.72 -2.09 10.30
CA GLU A 636 -11.96 -2.77 10.66
C GLU A 636 -12.80 -1.91 11.62
N CYS A 637 -13.87 -1.30 11.09
CA CYS A 637 -14.85 -0.57 11.84
C CYS A 637 -15.95 -1.52 12.35
N ASN A 638 -16.36 -1.32 13.61
CA ASN A 638 -17.49 -2.04 14.18
C ASN A 638 -18.81 -1.30 13.89
N GLY A 639 -19.90 -2.05 13.74
CA GLY A 639 -21.20 -1.48 13.43
C GLY A 639 -22.32 -2.52 13.37
N GLY A 640 -23.41 -2.15 12.68
CA GLY A 640 -24.61 -2.99 12.56
C GLY A 640 -25.52 -2.97 13.79
N TYR A 641 -25.33 -1.98 14.66
CA TYR A 641 -26.18 -1.66 15.80
C TYR A 641 -26.44 -0.15 15.85
N GLN A 642 -27.43 0.30 16.60
CA GLN A 642 -27.63 1.74 16.79
C GLN A 642 -26.49 2.34 17.61
N ALA A 643 -26.10 3.58 17.24
CA ALA A 643 -24.91 4.28 17.69
C ALA A 643 -23.58 3.58 17.25
N SER A 644 -23.52 3.17 15.97
CA SER A 644 -22.32 2.76 15.30
C SER A 644 -21.50 3.92 14.70
N ALA A 645 -21.93 5.16 14.90
CA ALA A 645 -21.20 6.41 14.66
C ALA A 645 -21.84 7.50 15.50
N ALA A 646 -21.09 8.52 15.90
CA ALA A 646 -21.58 9.66 16.65
C ALA A 646 -21.01 10.98 16.11
N CYS A 647 -21.83 12.05 16.19
CA CYS A 647 -21.42 13.41 15.88
C CYS A 647 -21.55 14.26 17.16
N THR A 648 -20.49 14.94 17.53
CA THR A 648 -20.50 15.92 18.64
C THR A 648 -21.00 17.28 18.17
N PRO A 649 -21.53 18.14 19.08
CA PRO A 649 -22.04 19.47 18.71
C PRO A 649 -21.02 20.39 18.02
N ASP A 650 -19.72 20.14 18.20
CA ASP A 650 -18.62 20.83 17.51
C ASP A 650 -18.33 20.25 16.10
N GLY A 651 -19.16 19.29 15.64
CA GLY A 651 -19.09 18.71 14.31
C GLY A 651 -18.08 17.57 14.12
N LYS A 652 -17.37 17.15 15.16
CA LYS A 652 -16.46 16.00 15.07
C LYS A 652 -17.23 14.69 15.00
N LEU A 653 -16.74 13.79 14.16
CA LEU A 653 -17.31 12.47 13.98
C LEU A 653 -16.45 11.42 14.71
N TRP A 654 -17.15 10.46 15.32
CA TRP A 654 -16.55 9.42 16.12
C TRP A 654 -17.02 8.05 15.65
N PHE A 655 -16.09 7.11 15.45
CA PHE A 655 -16.37 5.78 14.92
C PHE A 655 -15.78 4.70 15.82
N PRO A 656 -16.52 3.62 16.12
CA PRO A 656 -16.01 2.47 16.86
C PRO A 656 -15.22 1.57 15.91
N THR A 657 -14.05 1.08 16.38
CA THR A 657 -13.22 0.12 15.65
C THR A 657 -12.83 -1.05 16.53
N THR A 658 -12.20 -2.07 15.95
CA THR A 658 -11.62 -3.20 16.69
C THR A 658 -10.40 -2.81 17.53
N ALA A 659 -9.79 -1.64 17.27
CA ALA A 659 -8.57 -1.17 17.94
C ALA A 659 -8.72 0.14 18.72
N GLY A 660 -9.95 0.57 18.99
CA GLY A 660 -10.25 1.79 19.76
C GLY A 660 -11.36 2.62 19.13
N VAL A 661 -11.42 3.89 19.51
CA VAL A 661 -12.34 4.88 18.97
C VAL A 661 -11.59 5.80 18.03
N VAL A 662 -12.08 5.96 16.83
CA VAL A 662 -11.51 6.85 15.81
C VAL A 662 -12.32 8.13 15.75
N MET A 663 -11.63 9.27 15.79
CA MET A 663 -12.23 10.61 15.68
C MET A 663 -11.69 11.33 14.45
N VAL A 664 -12.55 12.03 13.75
CA VAL A 664 -12.21 12.94 12.64
C VAL A 664 -12.93 14.27 12.81
N ASP A 665 -12.24 15.34 12.45
CA ASP A 665 -12.82 16.67 12.29
C ASP A 665 -13.03 16.95 10.79
N PRO A 666 -14.25 16.87 10.26
CA PRO A 666 -14.53 17.10 8.84
C PRO A 666 -14.16 18.49 8.34
N TYR A 667 -14.13 19.49 9.24
CA TYR A 667 -13.87 20.89 8.92
C TYR A 667 -12.36 21.23 8.87
N SER A 668 -11.52 20.36 9.45
CA SER A 668 -10.06 20.60 9.55
C SER A 668 -9.23 19.39 9.11
N LEU A 669 -9.67 18.69 8.05
CA LEU A 669 -8.91 17.59 7.47
C LEU A 669 -7.56 18.10 6.94
N PRO A 670 -6.44 17.53 7.39
CA PRO A 670 -5.15 17.81 6.77
C PRO A 670 -5.16 17.37 5.30
N VAL A 671 -4.88 18.28 4.39
CA VAL A 671 -4.79 18.02 2.95
C VAL A 671 -3.35 18.23 2.51
N ASN A 672 -2.76 17.25 1.85
CA ASN A 672 -1.47 17.42 1.19
C ASN A 672 -1.69 18.16 -0.14
N THR A 673 -1.40 19.46 -0.16
CA THR A 673 -1.54 20.32 -1.35
C THR A 673 -0.34 20.20 -2.30
N ILE A 674 0.70 19.45 -1.92
CA ILE A 674 1.90 19.28 -2.73
C ILE A 674 1.64 18.15 -3.74
N SER A 675 1.73 18.49 -5.02
CA SER A 675 1.61 17.50 -6.09
C SER A 675 2.84 16.60 -6.13
N PRO A 676 2.68 15.29 -6.46
CA PRO A 676 3.80 14.37 -6.59
C PRO A 676 4.79 14.82 -7.66
N THR A 677 6.08 14.75 -7.36
CA THR A 677 7.12 14.82 -8.40
C THR A 677 7.11 13.51 -9.17
N VAL A 678 6.85 13.55 -10.47
CA VAL A 678 6.85 12.34 -11.30
C VAL A 678 8.24 12.13 -11.88
N VAL A 679 8.73 10.91 -11.78
CA VAL A 679 10.03 10.49 -12.30
C VAL A 679 9.89 9.23 -13.15
N LEU A 680 10.74 9.10 -14.16
CA LEU A 680 10.83 7.92 -15.00
C LEU A 680 12.00 7.07 -14.48
N ASP A 681 11.70 5.93 -13.88
CA ASP A 681 12.70 5.07 -13.24
C ASP A 681 13.46 4.22 -14.23
N ARG A 682 12.74 3.73 -15.26
CA ARG A 682 13.30 2.87 -16.32
C ARG A 682 12.52 3.03 -17.62
N VAL A 683 13.24 2.96 -18.72
CA VAL A 683 12.69 2.82 -20.07
C VAL A 683 13.36 1.62 -20.73
N ARG A 684 12.57 0.71 -21.28
CA ARG A 684 13.06 -0.40 -22.08
C ARG A 684 12.33 -0.44 -23.41
N VAL A 685 13.07 -0.64 -24.45
CA VAL A 685 12.57 -0.80 -25.81
C VAL A 685 13.19 -2.06 -26.39
N ASP A 686 12.37 -3.04 -26.73
CA ASP A 686 12.80 -4.35 -27.25
C ASP A 686 13.90 -4.99 -26.37
N ASN A 687 13.70 -4.97 -25.04
CA ASN A 687 14.66 -5.42 -24.02
C ASN A 687 15.98 -4.61 -23.93
N ILE A 688 16.11 -3.49 -24.63
CA ILE A 688 17.26 -2.58 -24.52
C ILE A 688 16.90 -1.46 -23.56
N GLU A 689 17.71 -1.26 -22.52
CA GLU A 689 17.54 -0.17 -21.57
C GLU A 689 17.96 1.16 -22.20
N GLY A 690 17.06 2.16 -22.17
CA GLY A 690 17.28 3.51 -22.66
C GLY A 690 17.60 4.49 -21.54
N GLU A 691 18.17 5.64 -21.88
CA GLU A 691 18.37 6.75 -20.93
C GLU A 691 17.01 7.35 -20.55
N THR A 692 16.79 7.63 -19.26
CA THR A 692 15.53 8.19 -18.75
C THR A 692 15.36 9.70 -19.00
N ARG A 693 16.37 10.39 -19.54
CA ARG A 693 16.36 11.84 -19.78
C ARG A 693 15.84 12.28 -21.15
N GLY A 694 15.44 11.31 -22.00
CA GLY A 694 14.86 11.59 -23.32
C GLY A 694 15.87 11.81 -24.44
N GLY A 695 15.37 11.88 -25.69
CA GLY A 695 16.19 12.08 -26.89
C GLY A 695 16.85 10.81 -27.44
N THR A 696 16.54 9.64 -26.88
CA THR A 696 17.13 8.36 -27.29
C THR A 696 16.51 7.89 -28.60
N ALA A 697 17.35 7.53 -29.56
CA ALA A 697 16.93 6.85 -30.77
C ALA A 697 17.26 5.35 -30.65
N PHE A 698 16.25 4.51 -30.63
CA PHE A 698 16.39 3.07 -30.53
C PHE A 698 16.59 2.42 -31.90
N ALA A 699 17.33 1.33 -31.92
CA ALA A 699 17.50 0.51 -33.11
C ALA A 699 16.16 -0.08 -33.58
N PRO A 700 16.02 -0.48 -34.84
CA PRO A 700 14.83 -1.18 -35.31
C PRO A 700 14.56 -2.45 -34.49
N GLY A 701 13.29 -2.65 -34.11
CA GLY A 701 12.87 -3.77 -33.27
C GLY A 701 11.39 -4.08 -33.43
N ASN A 702 10.81 -4.83 -32.48
CA ASN A 702 9.40 -5.25 -32.48
C ASN A 702 8.44 -4.15 -31.96
N GLY A 703 8.97 -3.03 -31.47
CA GLY A 703 8.16 -1.97 -30.88
C GLY A 703 7.53 -2.34 -29.55
N GLU A 704 8.23 -3.13 -28.74
CA GLU A 704 7.85 -3.47 -27.38
C GLU A 704 8.41 -2.39 -26.43
N LEU A 705 7.53 -1.66 -25.75
CA LEU A 705 7.92 -0.57 -24.86
C LEU A 705 7.49 -0.89 -23.43
N GLU A 706 8.40 -0.68 -22.50
CA GLU A 706 8.16 -0.75 -21.06
C GLU A 706 8.63 0.56 -20.42
N PHE A 707 7.72 1.25 -19.74
CA PHE A 707 8.00 2.44 -18.96
C PHE A 707 7.70 2.17 -17.50
N GLN A 708 8.68 2.31 -16.63
CA GLN A 708 8.50 2.30 -15.17
C GLN A 708 8.63 3.73 -14.64
N PHE A 709 7.66 4.15 -13.85
CA PHE A 709 7.59 5.51 -13.33
C PHE A 709 7.13 5.55 -11.86
N SER A 710 7.52 6.61 -11.16
CA SER A 710 7.15 6.85 -9.77
C SER A 710 6.62 8.26 -9.60
N GLY A 711 5.56 8.40 -8.81
CA GLY A 711 5.09 9.68 -8.29
C GLY A 711 5.54 9.81 -6.83
N LEU A 712 6.51 10.69 -6.59
CA LEU A 712 7.13 10.84 -5.30
C LEU A 712 6.23 11.66 -4.37
N SER A 713 5.39 10.97 -3.60
CA SER A 713 4.60 11.49 -2.50
C SER A 713 4.72 10.52 -1.33
N PHE A 714 5.11 11.04 -0.17
CA PHE A 714 5.48 10.22 0.98
C PHE A 714 4.41 10.19 2.07
N ALA A 715 3.37 11.01 1.99
CA ALA A 715 2.28 10.98 2.99
C ALA A 715 1.46 9.69 2.93
N ALA A 716 1.13 9.21 1.72
CA ALA A 716 0.45 7.93 1.48
C ALA A 716 0.85 7.39 0.09
N PRO A 717 2.06 6.84 -0.06
CA PRO A 717 2.63 6.47 -1.35
C PRO A 717 1.87 5.35 -2.06
N GLU A 718 1.21 4.47 -1.31
CA GLU A 718 0.39 3.38 -1.82
C GLU A 718 -0.91 3.85 -2.52
N ARG A 719 -1.32 5.10 -2.28
CA ARG A 719 -2.53 5.70 -2.86
C ARG A 719 -2.24 6.69 -3.99
N VAL A 720 -1.00 6.81 -4.39
CA VAL A 720 -0.63 7.62 -5.57
C VAL A 720 -1.23 6.98 -6.81
N ARG A 721 -1.94 7.77 -7.60
CA ARG A 721 -2.58 7.33 -8.84
C ARG A 721 -1.87 7.95 -10.03
N TYR A 722 -1.92 7.24 -11.16
CA TYR A 722 -1.20 7.64 -12.37
C TYR A 722 -2.14 7.70 -13.57
N ARG A 723 -1.85 8.62 -14.47
CA ARG A 723 -2.36 8.63 -15.84
C ARG A 723 -1.19 8.76 -16.80
N TYR A 724 -1.22 7.99 -17.86
CA TYR A 724 -0.19 8.06 -18.88
C TYR A 724 -0.77 8.10 -20.29
N MET A 725 0.02 8.56 -21.24
CA MET A 725 -0.34 8.66 -22.64
C MET A 725 0.91 8.58 -23.51
N LEU A 726 0.86 7.79 -24.58
CA LEU A 726 1.86 7.80 -25.62
C LEU A 726 1.30 8.65 -26.79
N GLU A 727 1.73 9.93 -26.87
CA GLU A 727 1.33 10.83 -27.96
C GLU A 727 1.85 10.29 -29.30
N GLY A 728 0.98 10.25 -30.28
CA GLY A 728 1.20 9.59 -31.56
C GLY A 728 0.62 8.17 -31.64
N PHE A 729 0.17 7.61 -30.51
CA PHE A 729 -0.48 6.30 -30.45
C PHE A 729 -1.84 6.35 -29.71
N ASN A 730 -1.88 6.91 -28.49
CA ASN A 730 -3.10 7.02 -27.70
C ASN A 730 -3.91 8.27 -28.07
N GLN A 731 -5.25 8.14 -28.15
CA GLN A 731 -6.17 9.27 -28.38
C GLN A 731 -6.51 10.03 -27.10
N SER A 732 -6.39 9.39 -25.94
CA SER A 732 -6.72 9.95 -24.61
C SER A 732 -5.79 9.38 -23.54
N TRP A 733 -5.83 10.02 -22.36
CA TRP A 733 -5.12 9.54 -21.18
C TRP A 733 -5.65 8.18 -20.72
N ILE A 734 -4.74 7.26 -20.40
CA ILE A 734 -5.03 5.96 -19.79
C ILE A 734 -4.91 6.13 -18.27
N ASP A 735 -5.98 5.86 -17.53
CA ASP A 735 -5.94 5.82 -16.06
C ASP A 735 -5.34 4.47 -15.62
N ALA A 736 -4.14 4.53 -15.05
CA ALA A 736 -3.41 3.36 -14.56
C ALA A 736 -3.78 2.99 -13.11
N GLY A 737 -4.56 3.84 -12.42
CA GLY A 737 -4.77 3.70 -10.98
C GLY A 737 -3.41 3.76 -10.24
N PRO A 738 -3.12 2.83 -9.31
CA PRO A 738 -1.85 2.80 -8.58
C PRO A 738 -0.70 2.11 -9.33
N ARG A 739 -0.94 1.57 -10.54
CA ARG A 739 0.08 0.86 -11.32
C ARG A 739 1.17 1.82 -11.79
N ARG A 740 2.43 1.44 -11.58
CA ARG A 740 3.64 2.22 -11.85
C ARG A 740 4.35 1.83 -13.15
N GLU A 741 3.66 1.11 -14.03
CA GLU A 741 4.22 0.57 -15.26
C GLU A 741 3.23 0.76 -16.41
N ALA A 742 3.77 1.06 -17.59
CA ALA A 742 3.04 1.11 -18.84
C ALA A 742 3.73 0.24 -19.88
N TYR A 743 2.96 -0.64 -20.51
CA TYR A 743 3.43 -1.54 -21.54
C TYR A 743 2.72 -1.24 -22.86
N TYR A 744 3.49 -1.24 -23.92
CA TYR A 744 3.00 -1.14 -25.27
C TYR A 744 3.68 -2.19 -26.14
N THR A 745 2.95 -2.75 -27.08
CA THR A 745 3.46 -3.75 -28.02
C THR A 745 3.10 -3.38 -29.46
N ASN A 746 3.92 -3.77 -30.40
CA ASN A 746 3.72 -3.50 -31.83
C ASN A 746 3.58 -2.02 -32.16
N ILE A 747 4.44 -1.18 -31.58
CA ILE A 747 4.48 0.24 -31.91
C ILE A 747 5.26 0.44 -33.21
N ASP A 748 4.65 1.12 -34.17
CA ASP A 748 5.28 1.41 -35.45
C ASP A 748 6.53 2.29 -35.32
N PRO A 749 7.50 2.21 -36.25
CA PRO A 749 8.61 3.15 -36.27
C PRO A 749 8.13 4.59 -36.40
N GLY A 750 8.67 5.47 -35.53
CA GLY A 750 8.23 6.86 -35.46
C GLY A 750 8.85 7.61 -34.29
N THR A 751 8.48 8.85 -34.15
CA THR A 751 8.85 9.69 -33.00
C THR A 751 7.63 9.82 -32.08
N TYR A 752 7.82 9.44 -30.83
CA TYR A 752 6.77 9.39 -29.80
C TYR A 752 7.14 10.24 -28.60
N ARG A 753 6.11 10.69 -27.91
CA ARG A 753 6.24 11.34 -26.60
C ARG A 753 5.42 10.57 -25.58
N PHE A 754 6.11 9.91 -24.65
CA PHE A 754 5.47 9.30 -23.50
C PHE A 754 5.28 10.37 -22.42
N ARG A 755 4.04 10.49 -21.96
CA ARG A 755 3.67 11.43 -20.89
C ARG A 755 3.06 10.65 -19.74
N VAL A 756 3.43 11.02 -18.51
CA VAL A 756 2.85 10.48 -17.29
C VAL A 756 2.70 11.58 -16.25
N ILE A 757 1.53 11.60 -15.61
CA ILE A 757 1.18 12.47 -14.48
C ILE A 757 0.78 11.61 -13.29
N ALA A 758 1.00 12.13 -12.09
CA ALA A 758 0.61 11.46 -10.86
C ALA A 758 -0.27 12.36 -9.99
N CYS A 759 -1.10 11.72 -9.19
CA CYS A 759 -1.99 12.36 -8.23
C CYS A 759 -1.66 11.82 -6.83
N ASN A 760 -1.54 12.71 -5.83
CA ASN A 760 -1.39 12.29 -4.44
C ASN A 760 -2.70 11.72 -3.87
N ALA A 761 -2.68 11.21 -2.64
CA ALA A 761 -3.83 10.63 -1.97
C ALA A 761 -5.00 11.61 -1.74
N ASP A 762 -4.75 12.92 -1.83
CA ASP A 762 -5.72 13.99 -1.62
C ASP A 762 -6.29 14.57 -2.93
N GLY A 763 -5.97 13.96 -4.08
CA GLY A 763 -6.55 14.36 -5.36
C GLY A 763 -5.76 15.46 -6.10
N VAL A 764 -4.56 15.83 -5.64
CA VAL A 764 -3.73 16.88 -6.25
C VAL A 764 -2.86 16.26 -7.35
N TRP A 765 -3.14 16.61 -8.61
CA TRP A 765 -2.42 16.15 -9.78
C TRP A 765 -1.15 16.98 -10.04
N SER A 766 -0.09 16.32 -10.53
CA SER A 766 1.09 17.01 -11.04
C SER A 766 0.78 17.70 -12.37
N GLU A 767 1.05 19.01 -12.47
CA GLU A 767 0.79 19.78 -13.70
C GLU A 767 1.78 19.43 -14.83
N ALA A 768 3.06 19.37 -14.50
CA ALA A 768 4.11 19.16 -15.48
C ALA A 768 4.28 17.67 -15.90
N GLY A 769 4.18 16.74 -14.94
CA GLY A 769 4.46 15.32 -15.17
C GLY A 769 5.84 15.05 -15.77
N VAL A 770 6.01 13.86 -16.34
CA VAL A 770 7.18 13.52 -17.16
C VAL A 770 6.80 13.53 -18.63
N ASN A 771 7.69 14.14 -19.45
CA ASN A 771 7.61 14.12 -20.90
C ASN A 771 8.89 13.48 -21.44
N TYR A 772 8.77 12.27 -21.97
CA TYR A 772 9.89 11.51 -22.52
C TYR A 772 9.73 11.36 -24.03
N MET A 773 10.63 11.98 -24.78
CA MET A 773 10.66 11.87 -26.25
C MET A 773 11.66 10.79 -26.66
N PHE A 774 11.27 9.95 -27.61
CA PHE A 774 12.13 8.94 -28.19
C PHE A 774 11.74 8.64 -29.65
N THR A 775 12.66 8.03 -30.37
CA THR A 775 12.44 7.67 -31.79
C THR A 775 12.73 6.20 -31.98
N LEU A 776 11.77 5.46 -32.54
CA LEU A 776 11.93 4.09 -33.01
C LEU A 776 12.35 4.15 -34.49
N ARG A 777 13.54 3.66 -34.80
CA ARG A 777 14.04 3.63 -36.17
C ARG A 777 13.35 2.51 -36.96
N PRO A 778 12.96 2.75 -38.23
CA PRO A 778 12.38 1.72 -39.07
C PRO A 778 13.42 0.67 -39.40
N HIS A 779 13.00 -0.60 -39.53
CA HIS A 779 13.80 -1.62 -40.21
C HIS A 779 14.12 -1.19 -41.63
N PHE A 780 15.25 -1.57 -42.13
CA PHE A 780 15.66 -1.28 -43.52
C PHE A 780 14.54 -1.63 -44.53
N ARG A 781 13.80 -2.73 -44.28
CA ARG A 781 12.67 -3.14 -45.12
C ARG A 781 11.44 -2.19 -45.04
N GLN A 782 11.34 -1.37 -44.03
CA GLN A 782 10.25 -0.39 -43.81
C GLN A 782 10.63 1.00 -44.32
N THR A 783 11.88 1.19 -44.76
CA THR A 783 12.35 2.48 -45.28
C THR A 783 11.88 2.70 -46.72
N ILE A 784 11.61 3.98 -47.06
CA ILE A 784 11.26 4.38 -48.41
C ILE A 784 12.33 3.89 -49.39
N TRP A 785 13.60 3.90 -49.01
CA TRP A 785 14.70 3.38 -49.80
C TRP A 785 14.58 1.91 -50.17
N PHE A 786 14.12 1.07 -49.25
CA PHE A 786 13.86 -0.35 -49.53
C PHE A 786 12.70 -0.51 -50.52
N SER A 787 11.59 0.25 -50.32
CA SER A 787 10.48 0.26 -51.26
C SER A 787 10.88 0.72 -52.65
N VAL A 788 11.78 1.75 -52.71
CA VAL A 788 12.36 2.22 -53.97
C VAL A 788 13.29 1.15 -54.60
N LEU A 789 14.12 0.49 -53.78
CA LEU A 789 14.98 -0.61 -54.19
C LEU A 789 14.17 -1.80 -54.73
N VAL A 790 13.10 -2.19 -54.01
CA VAL A 790 12.20 -3.25 -54.47
C VAL A 790 11.46 -2.82 -55.74
N GLY A 791 11.00 -1.58 -55.82
CA GLY A 791 10.38 -1.03 -57.01
C GLY A 791 11.33 -1.01 -58.23
N LEU A 792 12.58 -0.60 -58.02
CA LEU A 792 13.63 -0.63 -59.02
C LEU A 792 13.99 -2.07 -59.42
N SER A 793 14.09 -3.00 -58.44
CA SER A 793 14.31 -4.43 -58.72
C SER A 793 13.16 -5.03 -59.53
N LEU A 794 11.91 -4.72 -59.17
CA LEU A 794 10.73 -5.16 -59.93
C LEU A 794 10.68 -4.55 -61.32
N MET A 795 11.07 -3.26 -61.45
CA MET A 795 11.21 -2.64 -62.78
C MET A 795 12.32 -3.30 -63.62
N LEU A 796 13.47 -3.62 -63.01
CA LEU A 796 14.55 -4.32 -63.66
C LEU A 796 14.16 -5.75 -64.06
N VAL A 797 13.45 -6.45 -63.15
CA VAL A 797 12.88 -7.78 -63.44
C VAL A 797 11.83 -7.71 -64.55
N ALA A 798 10.91 -6.69 -64.47
CA ALA A 798 9.93 -6.46 -65.53
C ALA A 798 10.58 -6.11 -66.87
N ALA A 799 11.63 -5.24 -66.84
CA ALA A 799 12.41 -4.90 -68.00
C ALA A 799 13.17 -6.15 -68.60
N GLY A 800 13.73 -6.94 -67.62
CA GLY A 800 14.37 -8.24 -68.00
C GLY A 800 13.38 -9.25 -68.58
N MET A 801 12.18 -9.38 -67.98
CA MET A 801 11.10 -10.23 -68.50
C MET A 801 10.57 -9.70 -69.83
N MET A 802 10.48 -8.36 -70.00
CA MET A 802 10.07 -7.77 -71.27
C MET A 802 11.14 -8.02 -72.35
N MET A 803 12.46 -8.00 -72.00
CA MET A 803 13.55 -8.40 -72.87
C MET A 803 13.54 -9.90 -73.15
N LEU A 804 13.28 -10.74 -72.16
CA LEU A 804 13.12 -12.18 -72.28
C LEU A 804 11.86 -12.53 -73.09
N TYR A 805 10.74 -11.84 -72.83
CA TYR A 805 9.49 -12.00 -73.60
C TYR A 805 9.67 -11.58 -75.11
N LYS A 806 10.41 -10.50 -75.29
CA LYS A 806 10.83 -10.13 -76.67
C LYS A 806 11.69 -11.22 -77.31
N ARG A 807 12.57 -11.86 -76.54
CA ARG A 807 13.49 -12.91 -76.98
C ARG A 807 12.82 -14.28 -77.07
N ASP A 808 11.80 -14.55 -76.25
CA ASP A 808 11.03 -15.79 -76.21
C ASP A 808 9.90 -15.81 -77.29
N ARG A 809 9.38 -14.63 -77.66
CA ARG A 809 8.46 -14.54 -78.82
C ARG A 809 9.09 -15.03 -80.09
N ASP A 810 10.42 -15.06 -80.12
CA ASP A 810 11.19 -15.68 -81.23
C ASP A 810 11.52 -17.18 -81.03
N ARG A 811 11.15 -17.75 -79.83
CA ARG A 811 11.40 -19.13 -79.42
C ARG A 811 10.17 -19.98 -79.07
N GLU A 812 9.00 -19.42 -79.11
CA GLU A 812 7.74 -20.10 -78.70
C GLU A 812 7.13 -21.07 -79.63
N LEU A 813 7.89 -21.56 -80.60
CA LEU A 813 7.46 -22.66 -81.52
C LEU A 813 8.02 -24.04 -81.12
N GLN A 814 8.79 -24.16 -80.05
CA GLN A 814 9.36 -25.48 -79.68
C GLN A 814 9.48 -25.74 -78.17
N ALA A 815 8.48 -25.73 -77.40
CA ALA A 815 8.52 -26.47 -76.12
C ALA A 815 7.20 -26.38 -75.36
N SER A 816 6.21 -27.00 -75.82
CA SER A 816 4.96 -27.31 -75.10
C SER A 816 4.99 -28.80 -74.74
N GLN A 817 5.65 -29.14 -73.67
CA GLN A 817 5.47 -30.46 -73.01
C GLN A 817 6.58 -30.65 -71.92
N LEU A 818 6.56 -30.05 -70.80
CA LEU A 818 7.14 -30.65 -69.56
C LEU A 818 7.05 -29.69 -68.39
N GLU A 819 5.96 -29.64 -67.78
CA GLU A 819 5.94 -29.15 -66.34
C GLU A 819 4.55 -29.36 -65.74
N SER A 820 4.45 -30.43 -65.12
CA SER A 820 3.33 -30.63 -64.14
C SER A 820 3.71 -31.70 -63.14
N LYS A 821 4.64 -31.38 -62.21
CA LYS A 821 4.90 -32.30 -61.11
C LYS A 821 5.89 -31.82 -60.04
N LEU A 822 5.93 -30.58 -59.58
CA LEU A 822 6.86 -30.22 -58.47
C LEU A 822 6.45 -29.07 -57.58
N THR A 823 5.20 -28.98 -57.22
CA THR A 823 4.83 -27.90 -56.27
C THR A 823 3.85 -28.35 -55.16
N GLN A 824 4.01 -29.52 -54.61
CA GLN A 824 3.07 -29.97 -53.56
C GLN A 824 3.71 -30.44 -52.25
N ALA A 825 4.98 -30.26 -52.01
CA ALA A 825 5.65 -30.94 -50.88
C ALA A 825 6.24 -30.02 -49.79
N GLN A 826 6.13 -28.71 -49.84
CA GLN A 826 6.87 -27.87 -48.90
C GLN A 826 6.05 -27.09 -47.85
N LEU A 827 4.74 -27.21 -47.80
CA LEU A 827 3.88 -26.42 -46.90
C LEU A 827 3.45 -27.10 -45.60
N GLN A 828 3.90 -28.33 -45.32
CA GLN A 828 3.33 -29.14 -44.23
C GLN A 828 4.16 -29.21 -42.91
N ILE A 829 5.31 -28.53 -42.80
CA ILE A 829 6.24 -28.79 -41.67
C ILE A 829 6.13 -27.75 -40.51
N LEU A 830 5.50 -26.58 -40.69
CA LEU A 830 5.58 -25.50 -39.69
C LEU A 830 4.41 -25.41 -38.66
N GLU A 831 3.36 -26.21 -38.81
CA GLU A 831 2.14 -26.04 -37.97
C GLU A 831 2.04 -26.97 -36.74
N MET A 832 3.05 -27.80 -36.43
CA MET A 832 2.87 -28.90 -35.46
C MET A 832 3.58 -28.79 -34.11
N GLN A 833 4.01 -27.63 -33.62
CA GLN A 833 4.81 -27.57 -32.38
C GLN A 833 4.13 -26.98 -31.13
N LEU A 834 2.92 -26.51 -31.20
CA LEU A 834 2.16 -26.09 -29.99
C LEU A 834 0.80 -26.78 -30.05
N GLN A 835 0.46 -27.58 -29.06
CA GLN A 835 -0.87 -28.21 -28.96
C GLN A 835 -1.94 -27.15 -28.56
N PRO A 836 -2.69 -26.56 -29.51
CA PRO A 836 -3.63 -25.48 -29.20
C PRO A 836 -4.77 -25.95 -28.28
N HIS A 837 -5.14 -27.17 -28.35
CA HIS A 837 -6.28 -27.75 -27.66
C HIS A 837 -6.11 -27.82 -26.13
N PHE A 838 -4.91 -28.13 -25.62
CA PHE A 838 -4.63 -28.11 -24.18
C PHE A 838 -4.69 -26.68 -23.63
N LEU A 839 -4.09 -25.72 -24.34
CA LEU A 839 -4.12 -24.30 -23.97
C LEU A 839 -5.56 -23.79 -23.87
N PHE A 840 -6.39 -24.05 -24.86
CA PHE A 840 -7.80 -23.65 -24.87
C PHE A 840 -8.58 -24.28 -23.71
N ASN A 841 -8.36 -25.56 -23.42
CA ASN A 841 -9.05 -26.25 -22.32
C ASN A 841 -8.63 -25.72 -20.94
N THR A 842 -7.34 -25.42 -20.77
CA THR A 842 -6.83 -24.87 -19.50
C THR A 842 -7.32 -23.44 -19.28
N LEU A 843 -7.30 -22.59 -20.32
CA LEU A 843 -7.82 -21.22 -20.28
C LEU A 843 -9.34 -21.19 -19.99
N ASN A 844 -10.10 -22.09 -20.60
CA ASN A 844 -11.54 -22.22 -20.30
C ASN A 844 -11.77 -22.67 -18.85
N GLY A 845 -10.95 -23.59 -18.33
CA GLY A 845 -10.99 -23.98 -16.92
C GLY A 845 -10.69 -22.80 -15.99
N ILE A 846 -9.70 -22.00 -16.30
CA ILE A 846 -9.35 -20.77 -15.56
C ILE A 846 -10.52 -19.78 -15.60
N MET A 847 -11.16 -19.57 -16.74
CA MET A 847 -12.29 -18.65 -16.86
C MET A 847 -13.49 -19.05 -15.99
N VAL A 848 -13.72 -20.33 -15.81
CA VAL A 848 -14.75 -20.84 -14.91
C VAL A 848 -14.33 -20.59 -13.46
N LEU A 849 -13.10 -20.95 -13.10
CA LEU A 849 -12.55 -20.84 -11.75
C LEU A 849 -12.42 -19.37 -11.27
N ILE A 850 -12.18 -18.41 -12.16
CA ILE A 850 -12.12 -16.98 -11.80
C ILE A 850 -13.42 -16.52 -11.11
N ARG A 851 -14.55 -17.14 -11.43
CA ARG A 851 -15.85 -16.78 -10.83
C ARG A 851 -16.22 -17.62 -9.62
N GLU A 852 -15.72 -18.85 -9.52
CA GLU A 852 -16.11 -19.81 -8.50
C GLU A 852 -15.07 -19.92 -7.39
N ASP A 853 -13.77 -19.84 -7.71
CA ASP A 853 -12.64 -19.95 -6.81
C ASP A 853 -11.41 -19.17 -7.37
N PRO A 854 -11.32 -17.86 -7.09
CA PRO A 854 -10.25 -16.99 -7.62
C PRO A 854 -8.84 -17.42 -7.19
N ASP A 855 -8.69 -18.03 -6.02
CA ASP A 855 -7.39 -18.46 -5.50
C ASP A 855 -6.88 -19.67 -6.29
N THR A 856 -7.75 -20.63 -6.56
CA THR A 856 -7.43 -21.78 -7.43
C THR A 856 -7.21 -21.33 -8.88
N ALA A 857 -7.94 -20.32 -9.38
CA ALA A 857 -7.71 -19.74 -10.70
C ALA A 857 -6.32 -19.11 -10.81
N SER A 858 -5.90 -18.34 -9.80
CA SER A 858 -4.57 -17.71 -9.73
C SER A 858 -3.45 -18.75 -9.68
N LEU A 859 -3.63 -19.79 -8.91
CA LEU A 859 -2.70 -20.92 -8.85
C LEU A 859 -2.59 -21.64 -10.21
N MET A 860 -3.69 -21.82 -10.90
CA MET A 860 -3.74 -22.46 -12.21
C MET A 860 -3.04 -21.64 -13.28
N ILE A 861 -3.17 -20.30 -13.25
CA ILE A 861 -2.45 -19.35 -14.13
C ILE A 861 -0.94 -19.45 -13.88
N ALA A 862 -0.52 -19.45 -12.61
CA ALA A 862 0.88 -19.55 -12.23
C ALA A 862 1.49 -20.86 -12.75
N ARG A 863 0.80 -21.99 -12.57
CA ARG A 863 1.24 -23.31 -13.06
C ARG A 863 1.28 -23.38 -14.58
N LEU A 864 0.30 -22.78 -15.26
CA LEU A 864 0.29 -22.71 -16.73
C LEU A 864 1.48 -21.89 -17.26
N SER A 865 1.77 -20.76 -16.63
CA SER A 865 2.93 -19.92 -17.00
C SER A 865 4.25 -20.67 -16.82
N GLU A 866 4.40 -21.40 -15.72
CA GLU A 866 5.58 -22.22 -15.45
C GLU A 866 5.74 -23.36 -16.47
N PHE A 867 4.66 -24.04 -16.81
CA PHE A 867 4.62 -25.09 -17.84
C PHE A 867 5.00 -24.54 -19.23
N LEU A 868 4.43 -23.40 -19.62
CA LEU A 868 4.73 -22.76 -20.92
C LEU A 868 6.20 -22.35 -21.02
N ARG A 869 6.78 -21.79 -19.94
CA ARG A 869 8.19 -21.41 -19.90
C ARG A 869 9.09 -22.63 -20.10
N LEU A 870 8.84 -23.72 -19.36
CA LEU A 870 9.61 -24.95 -19.49
C LEU A 870 9.51 -25.55 -20.91
N THR A 871 8.32 -25.48 -21.52
CA THR A 871 8.11 -25.97 -22.91
C THR A 871 8.92 -25.16 -23.92
N LEU A 872 8.97 -23.83 -23.75
CA LEU A 872 9.74 -22.94 -24.64
C LEU A 872 11.25 -23.08 -24.45
N GLU A 873 11.73 -23.30 -23.21
CA GLU A 873 13.15 -23.52 -22.91
C GLU A 873 13.70 -24.81 -23.54
N SER A 874 12.84 -25.78 -23.81
CA SER A 874 13.22 -27.08 -24.44
C SER A 874 12.87 -27.15 -25.91
N ALA A 875 12.38 -26.07 -26.51
CA ALA A 875 12.04 -26.02 -27.93
C ALA A 875 13.30 -26.14 -28.78
N GLY A 876 13.39 -27.22 -29.56
CA GLY A 876 14.51 -27.53 -30.47
C GLY A 876 15.36 -28.75 -30.08
N ALA A 877 15.26 -29.25 -28.86
CA ALA A 877 15.92 -30.50 -28.47
C ALA A 877 15.16 -31.71 -29.03
N GLN A 878 15.85 -32.60 -29.67
CA GLN A 878 15.27 -33.85 -30.18
C GLN A 878 15.07 -34.88 -29.07
N GLU A 879 16.03 -34.97 -28.14
CA GLU A 879 16.02 -35.84 -26.96
C GLU A 879 16.31 -35.04 -25.70
N VAL A 880 15.75 -35.48 -24.58
CA VAL A 880 15.95 -34.93 -23.24
C VAL A 880 16.14 -36.08 -22.25
N THR A 881 16.65 -35.80 -21.05
CA THR A 881 16.73 -36.81 -19.99
C THR A 881 15.35 -37.23 -19.51
N LEU A 882 15.17 -38.47 -19.13
CA LEU A 882 13.93 -38.99 -18.56
C LEU A 882 13.52 -38.19 -17.31
N ARG A 883 14.47 -37.69 -16.54
CA ARG A 883 14.25 -36.74 -15.44
C ARG A 883 13.50 -35.51 -15.93
N ARG A 884 13.94 -34.92 -17.02
CA ARG A 884 13.32 -33.72 -17.60
C ARG A 884 11.91 -34.00 -18.13
N GLU A 885 11.70 -35.15 -18.75
CA GLU A 885 10.36 -35.59 -19.22
C GLU A 885 9.39 -35.77 -18.04
N LEU A 886 9.86 -36.32 -16.91
CA LEU A 886 9.05 -36.48 -15.71
C LEU A 886 8.76 -35.13 -15.04
N GLU A 887 9.69 -34.19 -15.08
CA GLU A 887 9.46 -32.81 -14.63
C GLU A 887 8.36 -32.11 -15.45
N PHE A 888 8.43 -32.22 -16.79
CA PHE A 888 7.37 -31.71 -17.67
C PHE A 888 6.03 -32.35 -17.35
N LEU A 889 6.05 -33.66 -17.20
CA LEU A 889 4.86 -34.42 -16.90
C LEU A 889 4.25 -34.02 -15.55
N ASP A 890 5.08 -33.82 -14.54
CA ASP A 890 4.63 -33.41 -13.21
C ASP A 890 3.93 -32.03 -13.27
N ARG A 891 4.49 -31.07 -14.02
CA ARG A 891 3.87 -29.75 -14.19
C ARG A 891 2.55 -29.84 -14.96
N TYR A 892 2.49 -30.67 -15.99
CA TYR A 892 1.26 -30.94 -16.73
C TYR A 892 0.18 -31.55 -15.82
N VAL A 893 0.56 -32.55 -15.02
CA VAL A 893 -0.33 -33.26 -14.10
C VAL A 893 -0.84 -32.34 -12.99
N GLN A 894 -0.01 -31.44 -12.46
CA GLN A 894 -0.43 -30.45 -11.48
C GLN A 894 -1.55 -29.54 -11.99
N ILE A 895 -1.51 -29.16 -13.27
CA ILE A 895 -2.58 -28.38 -13.92
C ILE A 895 -3.86 -29.24 -14.04
N GLU A 896 -3.73 -30.50 -14.47
CA GLU A 896 -4.88 -31.40 -14.63
C GLU A 896 -5.49 -31.82 -13.28
N ARG A 897 -4.69 -31.92 -12.20
CA ARG A 897 -5.19 -32.15 -10.84
C ARG A 897 -6.06 -31.01 -10.32
N LEU A 898 -5.75 -29.75 -10.63
CA LEU A 898 -6.61 -28.62 -10.30
C LEU A 898 -7.97 -28.70 -10.99
N ARG A 899 -8.04 -29.42 -12.11
CA ARG A 899 -9.25 -29.59 -12.91
C ARG A 899 -10.07 -30.84 -12.53
N PHE A 900 -9.42 -31.93 -12.13
CA PHE A 900 -10.07 -33.21 -11.83
C PHE A 900 -10.17 -33.55 -10.34
N GLY A 901 -9.50 -32.76 -9.46
CA GLY A 901 -9.46 -32.95 -8.00
C GLY A 901 -8.83 -34.29 -7.61
N ASP A 902 -9.23 -34.80 -6.46
CA ASP A 902 -8.72 -36.07 -5.87
C ASP A 902 -9.04 -37.34 -6.68
N ARG A 903 -9.70 -37.18 -7.84
CA ARG A 903 -10.06 -38.29 -8.72
C ARG A 903 -8.92 -38.82 -9.57
N LEU A 904 -7.82 -38.04 -9.71
CA LEU A 904 -6.67 -38.42 -10.54
C LEU A 904 -5.47 -38.78 -9.66
N THR A 905 -5.08 -40.04 -9.65
CA THR A 905 -3.86 -40.52 -9.02
C THR A 905 -2.88 -40.99 -10.10
N ILE A 906 -1.64 -40.54 -10.00
CA ILE A 906 -0.54 -41.01 -10.86
C ILE A 906 0.55 -41.60 -9.98
N GLU A 907 0.89 -42.84 -10.25
CA GLU A 907 1.94 -43.60 -9.57
C GLU A 907 3.14 -43.75 -10.54
N GLN A 908 4.32 -43.50 -10.05
CA GLN A 908 5.56 -43.54 -10.82
C GLN A 908 6.54 -44.51 -10.18
N GLU A 909 6.86 -45.55 -10.88
CA GLU A 909 7.86 -46.55 -10.48
C GLU A 909 9.07 -46.41 -11.40
N VAL A 910 9.94 -45.47 -11.09
CA VAL A 910 11.11 -45.12 -11.91
C VAL A 910 12.37 -45.27 -11.05
N PRO A 911 13.24 -46.24 -11.32
CA PRO A 911 14.50 -46.37 -10.62
C PRO A 911 15.39 -45.14 -10.82
N LEU A 912 16.01 -44.64 -9.74
CA LEU A 912 16.84 -43.43 -9.76
C LEU A 912 17.97 -43.50 -10.80
N GLU A 913 18.49 -44.71 -11.06
CA GLU A 913 19.58 -44.97 -12.02
C GLU A 913 19.15 -44.71 -13.48
N LEU A 914 17.87 -44.71 -13.77
CA LEU A 914 17.30 -44.53 -15.12
C LEU A 914 16.86 -43.09 -15.44
N LEU A 915 16.91 -42.21 -14.46
CA LEU A 915 16.47 -40.81 -14.62
C LEU A 915 17.30 -40.02 -15.65
N ASP A 916 18.56 -40.38 -15.83
CA ASP A 916 19.47 -39.72 -16.80
C ASP A 916 19.45 -40.39 -18.20
N ALA A 917 18.58 -41.36 -18.44
CA ALA A 917 18.36 -41.94 -19.73
C ALA A 917 17.79 -40.90 -20.72
N MET A 918 18.34 -40.87 -21.94
CA MET A 918 17.85 -39.97 -22.98
C MET A 918 16.60 -40.56 -23.63
N VAL A 919 15.59 -39.73 -23.78
CA VAL A 919 14.29 -40.06 -24.39
C VAL A 919 13.84 -38.91 -25.31
N PRO A 920 13.04 -39.17 -26.34
CA PRO A 920 12.53 -38.10 -27.18
C PRO A 920 11.76 -37.05 -26.38
N ASN A 921 12.03 -35.79 -26.62
CA ASN A 921 11.40 -34.66 -25.92
C ASN A 921 9.88 -34.72 -26.06
N LEU A 922 9.14 -34.51 -24.97
CA LEU A 922 7.67 -34.62 -24.91
C LEU A 922 7.11 -35.96 -25.39
N ILE A 923 7.76 -37.08 -24.97
CA ILE A 923 7.31 -38.44 -25.34
C ILE A 923 6.25 -38.96 -24.36
N LEU A 924 6.35 -38.63 -23.07
CA LEU A 924 5.43 -39.10 -22.04
C LEU A 924 4.11 -38.30 -22.02
N GLN A 925 4.17 -37.04 -22.36
CA GLN A 925 3.00 -36.14 -22.29
C GLN A 925 1.84 -36.64 -23.17
N PRO A 926 1.99 -36.99 -24.48
CA PRO A 926 0.89 -37.48 -25.29
C PRO A 926 0.30 -38.79 -24.77
N LEU A 927 1.10 -39.63 -24.12
CA LEU A 927 0.64 -40.92 -23.56
C LEU A 927 -0.23 -40.71 -22.33
N VAL A 928 0.22 -39.83 -21.42
CA VAL A 928 -0.53 -39.53 -20.19
C VAL A 928 -1.74 -38.64 -20.50
N GLU A 929 -1.65 -37.71 -21.49
CA GLU A 929 -2.82 -36.97 -21.96
C GLU A 929 -3.90 -37.91 -22.52
N ASN A 930 -3.54 -38.91 -23.28
CA ASN A 930 -4.48 -39.91 -23.78
C ASN A 930 -5.09 -40.75 -22.64
N ALA A 931 -4.28 -41.14 -21.66
CA ALA A 931 -4.75 -41.87 -20.48
C ALA A 931 -5.74 -41.03 -19.66
N ILE A 932 -5.47 -39.72 -19.47
CA ILE A 932 -6.39 -38.80 -18.80
C ILE A 932 -7.66 -38.61 -19.65
N ARG A 933 -7.53 -38.33 -20.92
CA ARG A 933 -8.65 -38.03 -21.82
C ARG A 933 -9.59 -39.21 -22.05
N HIS A 934 -9.07 -40.42 -22.17
CA HIS A 934 -9.83 -41.60 -22.50
C HIS A 934 -10.10 -42.51 -21.32
N GLY A 935 -9.20 -42.48 -20.32
CA GLY A 935 -9.33 -43.24 -19.06
C GLY A 935 -10.11 -42.50 -17.98
N VAL A 936 -9.70 -41.29 -17.64
CA VAL A 936 -10.22 -40.50 -16.51
C VAL A 936 -11.54 -39.80 -16.83
N SER A 937 -11.63 -39.10 -17.99
CA SER A 937 -12.77 -38.23 -18.29
C SER A 937 -14.09 -38.98 -18.49
N LYS A 938 -14.06 -40.28 -18.83
CA LYS A 938 -15.24 -41.10 -19.08
C LYS A 938 -15.69 -41.95 -17.90
N ARG A 939 -15.00 -41.89 -16.76
CA ARG A 939 -15.29 -42.71 -15.57
C ARG A 939 -15.77 -41.86 -14.39
N ARG A 940 -16.75 -42.31 -13.61
CA ARG A 940 -17.28 -41.61 -12.41
C ARG A 940 -16.54 -41.96 -11.10
N GLY A 941 -15.47 -42.80 -11.14
CA GLY A 941 -14.72 -43.28 -9.96
C GLY A 941 -13.24 -42.80 -10.00
N PRO A 942 -12.45 -43.20 -8.98
CA PRO A 942 -11.03 -42.84 -8.94
C PRO A 942 -10.28 -43.46 -10.12
N ALA A 943 -9.45 -42.66 -10.73
CA ALA A 943 -8.64 -43.01 -11.90
C ALA A 943 -7.17 -43.08 -11.50
N LEU A 944 -6.54 -44.21 -11.86
CA LEU A 944 -5.14 -44.47 -11.58
C LEU A 944 -4.39 -44.58 -12.93
N ILE A 945 -3.31 -43.85 -13.03
CA ILE A 945 -2.33 -43.97 -14.13
C ILE A 945 -1.00 -44.37 -13.51
N SER A 946 -0.43 -45.49 -13.95
CA SER A 946 0.88 -45.94 -13.48
C SER A 946 1.92 -45.81 -14.61
N ILE A 947 3.07 -45.29 -14.27
CA ILE A 947 4.22 -45.15 -15.15
C ILE A 947 5.37 -45.94 -14.57
N GLY A 948 5.72 -47.07 -15.23
CA GLY A 948 6.85 -47.90 -14.82
C GLY A 948 7.98 -47.83 -15.85
N VAL A 949 9.21 -47.71 -15.38
CA VAL A 949 10.39 -47.71 -16.23
C VAL A 949 11.34 -48.82 -15.82
N THR A 950 11.74 -49.63 -16.78
CA THR A 950 12.66 -50.76 -16.56
C THR A 950 13.76 -50.71 -17.63
N ARG A 951 14.89 -51.32 -17.30
CA ARG A 951 15.96 -51.56 -18.26
C ARG A 951 16.29 -53.01 -18.31
N ASP A 952 16.31 -53.58 -19.55
CA ASP A 952 16.74 -54.93 -19.80
C ASP A 952 17.58 -55.01 -21.06
N ASN A 953 18.72 -55.63 -20.99
CA ASN A 953 19.65 -55.88 -22.10
C ASN A 953 19.91 -54.67 -23.02
N GLY A 954 20.18 -53.49 -22.41
CA GLY A 954 20.48 -52.25 -23.18
C GLY A 954 19.25 -51.56 -23.78
N THR A 955 18.04 -52.00 -23.44
CA THR A 955 16.77 -51.43 -23.87
C THR A 955 16.07 -50.77 -22.65
N LEU A 956 15.69 -49.50 -22.79
CA LEU A 956 14.83 -48.80 -21.86
C LEU A 956 13.37 -49.08 -22.21
N SER A 957 12.62 -49.63 -21.29
CA SER A 957 11.19 -49.90 -21.46
C SER A 957 10.37 -48.99 -20.54
N ILE A 958 9.53 -48.17 -21.13
CA ILE A 958 8.63 -47.26 -20.43
C ILE A 958 7.20 -47.75 -20.64
N ARG A 959 6.47 -48.02 -19.56
CA ARG A 959 5.10 -48.46 -19.55
C ARG A 959 4.21 -47.39 -18.92
N VAL A 960 3.21 -46.98 -19.64
CA VAL A 960 2.15 -46.10 -19.16
C VAL A 960 0.83 -46.90 -19.20
N ARG A 961 0.21 -47.05 -18.04
CA ARG A 961 -1.04 -47.83 -17.90
C ARG A 961 -2.09 -46.99 -17.17
N ASP A 962 -3.33 -47.04 -17.67
CA ASP A 962 -4.50 -46.51 -17.00
C ASP A 962 -5.43 -47.61 -16.56
N ASN A 963 -6.33 -47.30 -15.63
CA ASN A 963 -7.41 -48.20 -15.17
C ASN A 963 -8.76 -47.84 -15.80
N GLY A 964 -8.78 -47.26 -16.99
CA GLY A 964 -9.98 -46.85 -17.71
C GLY A 964 -10.83 -48.00 -18.28
N SER A 965 -11.70 -47.68 -19.24
CA SER A 965 -12.64 -48.62 -19.84
C SER A 965 -12.03 -49.59 -20.88
N GLY A 966 -10.70 -49.50 -21.09
CA GLY A 966 -9.99 -50.29 -22.12
C GLY A 966 -10.31 -49.91 -23.56
N LEU A 967 -9.75 -50.64 -24.49
CA LEU A 967 -9.93 -50.44 -25.95
C LEU A 967 -11.23 -51.16 -26.43
N PRO A 968 -12.05 -50.50 -27.25
CA PRO A 968 -13.23 -51.14 -27.85
C PRO A 968 -12.82 -52.19 -28.84
N GLY A 969 -13.17 -53.51 -28.63
CA GLY A 969 -13.04 -54.59 -29.60
C GLY A 969 -11.96 -55.61 -29.26
N ARG A 970 -12.31 -56.90 -29.27
CA ARG A 970 -11.39 -58.07 -29.23
C ARG A 970 -10.89 -58.35 -30.64
N GLY A 971 -9.63 -57.86 -30.98
CA GLY A 971 -8.96 -58.23 -32.21
C GLY A 971 -7.96 -57.19 -32.67
N ASN A 972 -6.75 -57.64 -32.99
CA ASN A 972 -5.56 -56.82 -33.33
C ASN A 972 -5.56 -56.25 -34.81
N ALA A 973 -6.72 -55.96 -35.40
CA ALA A 973 -6.78 -55.39 -36.75
C ALA A 973 -7.73 -54.18 -36.76
N ASP A 974 -7.21 -52.97 -37.17
CA ASP A 974 -7.92 -51.71 -37.44
C ASP A 974 -8.32 -50.85 -36.22
N LEU A 975 -7.43 -50.63 -35.27
CA LEU A 975 -7.54 -49.51 -34.34
C LEU A 975 -7.10 -48.23 -35.08
N LYS A 976 -8.03 -47.29 -35.34
CA LYS A 976 -7.68 -45.93 -35.78
C LYS A 976 -6.96 -45.22 -34.61
N GLU A 977 -5.63 -45.22 -34.66
CA GLU A 977 -4.81 -44.44 -33.71
C GLU A 977 -5.16 -42.96 -33.83
N GLY A 978 -5.38 -42.29 -32.68
CA GLY A 978 -5.50 -40.83 -32.65
C GLY A 978 -4.21 -40.15 -33.09
N ILE A 979 -4.33 -38.91 -33.53
CA ILE A 979 -3.21 -38.10 -34.07
C ILE A 979 -1.99 -38.09 -33.14
N GLY A 980 -2.20 -38.04 -31.79
CA GLY A 980 -1.12 -38.02 -30.79
C GLY A 980 -0.29 -39.31 -30.77
N LEU A 981 -0.90 -40.48 -30.73
CA LEU A 981 -0.19 -41.78 -30.72
C LEU A 981 0.48 -42.07 -32.06
N SER A 982 -0.21 -41.75 -33.16
CA SER A 982 0.35 -41.87 -34.53
C SER A 982 1.62 -41.01 -34.70
N ASN A 983 1.60 -39.77 -34.22
CA ASN A 983 2.76 -38.88 -34.25
C ASN A 983 3.90 -39.40 -33.36
N THR A 984 3.57 -39.88 -32.15
CA THR A 984 4.54 -40.51 -31.24
C THR A 984 5.25 -41.69 -31.90
N ARG A 985 4.48 -42.59 -32.55
CA ARG A 985 5.04 -43.73 -33.28
C ARG A 985 5.90 -43.31 -34.47
N ALA A 986 5.43 -42.35 -35.26
CA ALA A 986 6.18 -41.81 -36.41
C ALA A 986 7.52 -41.20 -35.95
N ARG A 987 7.51 -40.44 -34.86
CA ARG A 987 8.71 -39.83 -34.29
C ARG A 987 9.71 -40.85 -33.76
N LEU A 988 9.24 -41.91 -33.10
CA LEU A 988 10.06 -43.02 -32.64
C LEU A 988 10.74 -43.75 -33.83
N ARG A 989 9.98 -44.01 -34.90
CA ARG A 989 10.55 -44.58 -36.14
C ARG A 989 11.59 -43.68 -36.79
N HIS A 990 11.36 -42.37 -36.75
CA HIS A 990 12.32 -41.41 -37.33
C HIS A 990 13.63 -41.37 -36.54
N LEU A 991 13.55 -41.36 -35.18
CA LEU A 991 14.72 -41.24 -34.34
C LEU A 991 15.50 -42.57 -34.16
N TYR A 992 14.81 -43.71 -34.05
CA TYR A 992 15.44 -44.98 -33.69
C TYR A 992 15.31 -46.08 -34.73
N GLY A 993 14.61 -45.82 -35.85
CA GLY A 993 14.40 -46.78 -36.93
C GLY A 993 13.70 -48.06 -36.46
N GLN A 994 14.35 -49.18 -36.69
CA GLN A 994 13.85 -50.52 -36.30
C GLN A 994 14.21 -50.90 -34.84
N LYS A 995 15.02 -50.07 -34.12
CA LYS A 995 15.48 -50.38 -32.78
C LYS A 995 14.50 -49.89 -31.67
N GLN A 996 13.26 -49.64 -32.07
CA GLN A 996 12.21 -49.23 -31.15
C GLN A 996 11.01 -50.17 -31.24
N ARG A 997 10.22 -50.26 -30.15
CA ARG A 997 8.98 -50.99 -30.10
C ARG A 997 7.90 -50.15 -29.40
N PHE A 998 6.76 -50.05 -30.05
CA PHE A 998 5.61 -49.34 -29.52
C PHE A 998 4.41 -50.26 -29.52
N GLU A 999 3.93 -50.65 -28.34
CA GLU A 999 2.82 -51.61 -28.17
C GLU A 999 1.71 -50.93 -27.38
N LEU A 1000 0.48 -51.19 -27.83
CA LEU A 1000 -0.73 -50.72 -27.17
C LEU A 1000 -1.59 -51.98 -26.87
N ASN A 1001 -1.80 -52.25 -25.56
CA ASN A 1001 -2.51 -53.42 -25.10
C ASN A 1001 -3.63 -53.03 -24.11
N SER A 1002 -4.71 -53.83 -24.07
CA SER A 1002 -5.74 -53.69 -23.05
C SER A 1002 -5.62 -54.92 -22.10
N PRO A 1003 -5.12 -54.72 -20.87
CA PRO A 1003 -5.00 -55.82 -19.91
C PRO A 1003 -6.34 -56.45 -19.54
N PRO A 1004 -6.39 -57.74 -19.11
CA PRO A 1004 -7.63 -58.46 -18.76
C PRO A 1004 -8.42 -57.81 -17.58
N ASP A 1005 -7.74 -57.09 -16.74
CA ASP A 1005 -8.25 -56.36 -15.56
C ASP A 1005 -8.72 -54.93 -15.89
N GLY A 1006 -8.75 -54.56 -17.18
CA GLY A 1006 -9.25 -53.27 -17.69
C GLY A 1006 -8.15 -52.22 -17.90
N GLY A 1007 -8.53 -51.11 -18.54
CA GLY A 1007 -7.64 -50.04 -18.90
C GLY A 1007 -6.84 -50.24 -20.17
N VAL A 1008 -5.92 -49.34 -20.46
CA VAL A 1008 -4.99 -49.37 -21.58
C VAL A 1008 -3.56 -49.34 -21.07
N SER A 1009 -2.70 -50.15 -21.65
CA SER A 1009 -1.27 -50.16 -21.36
C SER A 1009 -0.51 -49.88 -22.65
N VAL A 1010 0.28 -48.81 -22.65
CA VAL A 1010 1.26 -48.45 -23.69
C VAL A 1010 2.65 -48.81 -23.22
N LEU A 1011 3.36 -49.61 -24.01
CA LEU A 1011 4.74 -49.97 -23.75
C LEU A 1011 5.62 -49.39 -24.87
N LEU A 1012 6.59 -48.55 -24.47
CA LEU A 1012 7.65 -48.05 -25.34
C LEU A 1012 8.94 -48.78 -24.99
N SER A 1013 9.65 -49.26 -25.96
CA SER A 1013 11.01 -49.79 -25.79
C SER A 1013 11.97 -49.08 -26.70
N LEU A 1014 13.02 -48.50 -26.14
CA LEU A 1014 14.00 -47.61 -26.78
C LEU A 1014 15.42 -48.10 -26.47
N PRO A 1015 16.40 -47.87 -27.35
CA PRO A 1015 17.81 -48.11 -27.01
C PRO A 1015 18.18 -47.24 -25.79
N PHE A 1016 18.73 -47.86 -24.76
CA PHE A 1016 19.19 -47.12 -23.58
C PHE A 1016 20.51 -46.41 -23.85
N HIS A 1017 20.54 -45.08 -23.68
CA HIS A 1017 21.76 -44.23 -23.64
C HIS A 1017 21.57 -43.06 -22.66
N LYS A 1018 22.65 -42.49 -22.19
CA LYS A 1018 22.67 -41.35 -21.29
C LYS A 1018 23.22 -40.11 -21.98
#